data_ea19d174b3eac5bac3e44cac813c48a4
#
_entry.id   ea19d174b3eac5bac3e44cac813c48a4
#
_cell.length_a   1.000
_cell.length_b   1.000
_cell.length_c   1.000
_cell.angle_alpha   90.00
_cell.angle_beta   90.00
_cell.angle_gamma   90.00
#
_symmetry.space_group_name_H-M   'P 1'
#
loop_
_entity.id
_entity.type
_entity.pdbx_description
1 polymer ?
#
loop_
_entity_poly.entity_id
_entity_poly.type
_entity_poly.pdbx_seq_one_letter_code
_entity_poly.pdbx_strand_id
1 'polypeptide(L)'
;MSDDQIEVIEEPGFDRIERVDLQLEMQRSYLDYAMSVIVGRALPDVRDGLKPVHRRILYAMYDGGYRPNAAFSKSSRVVGDVMGSFHPHGDAAIYDALARLVQPWSMRYPLVAGQGNFGTPGNLGPAAPRYTECKMAPLAMEMVRDIDENTVDFQDNYDGKEQEPTILPSRFPNLLVNGSEGIAVGMATRIPPHNLREVADGVQWLLEHPDASREELLEALLQRVHGPDFPTGATILGRRGIEQAYRTGRGGIIQRAVVNVEEIHGRQCLVVTELPYQVNPDNLAEKIAQLVRDGSLGGIADIRDETSGRTGQRLVIVLKRDAVAKVVLNNLYKRTQLQDSFPANMLALVDGVPRTLSLDGFVRHWVEHQLDVIVRRTQFRLQKALDRLHILDGLMRAIDALDAVIALIRRSPTTDEARVGLMELLSVDEIQAEAILSLQLRRLAALERLKIQQETEELRERVADLRDILARPERQRGIISTELAEITEKFGDERRTRIVPHEGEMSMEDLIPEEEVVVTITRGGYAKRTRTDNYRSQKRGGKGVRGTQLRGDDVVEHFFVTTTHNWLLFFTNLGRVYRAKAYEIPEGGRDAKGQHVANLLAFQPDEHIAQVLAIRTYEDADFLVLATKRGLVKKTPLSLYNSPRSGGIIAINLREDEDGKPDELVSAQIIMADEDLILVSRDGQAVRFTATDEQLRSMGRSTSGVRGMKFRGDDELLSMEVPREGTDLLIVTDSGYAKRTPVEEYPTKSRGTLGVRVGKLVDERGGLVGALVVRPDEDVMVITSSGKLVQVNASDVRPTARNTMGVIFARPDEGDRIIAITRNPESGDDEESETPEADSPSGEDTPSGEDSPTEGGAGVNTTEK
;
A
#
# COMPACT_ATOMS: atom_id res chain seq x y z
N MET A 1 -44.39 -0.30 41.61
CA MET A 1 -44.53 -1.75 41.59
C MET A 1 -46.03 -2.03 41.72
N SER A 2 -46.68 -2.13 40.58
CA SER A 2 -48.09 -2.52 40.47
C SER A 2 -48.11 -3.85 39.72
N ASP A 3 -48.59 -4.88 40.45
CA ASP A 3 -48.88 -6.19 39.91
C ASP A 3 -49.98 -6.02 38.84
N ASP A 4 -49.60 -6.02 37.57
CA ASP A 4 -50.54 -6.17 36.48
C ASP A 4 -50.88 -7.65 36.34
N GLN A 5 -52.05 -8.04 36.93
CA GLN A 5 -52.63 -9.33 36.79
C GLN A 5 -52.96 -9.59 35.31
N ILE A 6 -52.41 -10.66 34.78
CA ILE A 6 -52.78 -11.21 33.45
C ILE A 6 -54.23 -11.74 33.55
N GLU A 7 -55.16 -11.07 32.92
CA GLU A 7 -56.53 -11.52 32.77
C GLU A 7 -56.61 -12.59 31.68
N VAL A 8 -56.79 -13.85 32.07
CA VAL A 8 -56.98 -14.98 31.11
C VAL A 8 -58.46 -15.03 30.74
N ILE A 9 -58.78 -14.74 29.50
CA ILE A 9 -60.15 -14.92 28.95
C ILE A 9 -60.26 -16.33 28.41
N GLU A 10 -60.98 -17.22 29.14
CA GLU A 10 -61.36 -18.58 28.64
C GLU A 10 -62.62 -18.49 27.78
N GLU A 11 -62.43 -18.58 26.44
CA GLU A 11 -63.54 -18.93 25.52
C GLU A 11 -63.47 -20.42 25.19
N PRO A 12 -64.59 -21.14 25.18
CA PRO A 12 -64.58 -22.60 24.90
C PRO A 12 -64.33 -22.87 23.41
N GLY A 13 -63.20 -23.33 23.05
CA GLY A 13 -62.92 -23.95 21.73
C GLY A 13 -61.80 -23.31 20.89
N PHE A 14 -61.03 -22.34 21.37
CA PHE A 14 -59.85 -21.81 20.68
C PHE A 14 -58.60 -21.93 21.54
N ASP A 15 -57.41 -22.10 20.90
CA ASP A 15 -56.13 -22.16 21.54
C ASP A 15 -55.95 -20.98 22.54
N ARG A 16 -55.27 -21.27 23.64
CA ARG A 16 -55.00 -20.32 24.73
C ARG A 16 -54.25 -19.10 24.21
N ILE A 17 -54.94 -17.99 23.99
CA ILE A 17 -54.34 -16.75 23.51
C ILE A 17 -53.72 -15.99 24.70
N GLU A 18 -52.40 -15.99 24.79
CA GLU A 18 -51.63 -15.14 25.72
C GLU A 18 -51.44 -13.75 25.13
N ARG A 19 -51.72 -12.70 25.87
CA ARG A 19 -51.38 -11.33 25.48
C ARG A 19 -49.91 -11.03 25.84
N VAL A 20 -49.09 -10.79 24.82
CA VAL A 20 -47.68 -10.49 24.97
C VAL A 20 -47.47 -9.01 24.61
N ASP A 21 -46.74 -8.28 25.44
CA ASP A 21 -46.31 -6.91 25.09
C ASP A 21 -45.37 -6.96 23.89
N LEU A 22 -45.77 -6.28 22.82
CA LEU A 22 -45.01 -6.27 21.55
C LEU A 22 -43.58 -5.79 21.74
N GLN A 23 -43.36 -4.79 22.60
CA GLN A 23 -42.02 -4.25 22.85
C GLN A 23 -41.14 -5.24 23.58
N LEU A 24 -41.65 -5.96 24.57
CA LEU A 24 -40.89 -6.98 25.31
C LEU A 24 -40.60 -8.19 24.43
N GLU A 25 -41.56 -8.61 23.59
CA GLU A 25 -41.38 -9.74 22.66
C GLU A 25 -40.34 -9.39 21.59
N MET A 26 -40.42 -8.19 21.01
CA MET A 26 -39.42 -7.71 20.06
C MET A 26 -38.02 -7.62 20.66
N GLN A 27 -37.88 -7.13 21.90
CA GLN A 27 -36.61 -7.08 22.59
C GLN A 27 -36.02 -8.48 22.84
N ARG A 28 -36.84 -9.42 23.31
CA ARG A 28 -36.44 -10.80 23.58
C ARG A 28 -36.02 -11.50 22.29
N SER A 29 -36.89 -11.48 21.28
CA SER A 29 -36.61 -12.10 19.98
C SER A 29 -35.40 -11.53 19.30
N TYR A 30 -35.16 -10.20 19.42
CA TYR A 30 -33.95 -9.59 18.86
C TYR A 30 -32.68 -10.01 19.61
N LEU A 31 -32.73 -10.10 20.94
CA LEU A 31 -31.61 -10.60 21.74
C LEU A 31 -31.29 -12.06 21.41
N ASP A 32 -32.32 -12.93 21.31
CA ASP A 32 -32.14 -14.31 20.97
C ASP A 32 -31.55 -14.49 19.57
N TYR A 33 -32.05 -13.71 18.59
CA TYR A 33 -31.49 -13.65 17.26
C TYR A 33 -30.02 -13.17 17.27
N ALA A 34 -29.73 -12.06 17.99
CA ALA A 34 -28.37 -11.52 18.09
C ALA A 34 -27.41 -12.56 18.70
N MET A 35 -27.81 -13.22 19.80
CA MET A 35 -27.00 -14.26 20.43
C MET A 35 -26.78 -15.45 19.50
N SER A 36 -27.82 -15.91 18.81
CA SER A 36 -27.70 -16.99 17.81
C SER A 36 -26.74 -16.64 16.68
N VAL A 37 -26.77 -15.40 16.17
CA VAL A 37 -25.85 -14.96 15.11
C VAL A 37 -24.43 -14.79 15.62
N ILE A 38 -24.25 -14.26 16.83
CA ILE A 38 -22.92 -14.02 17.42
C ILE A 38 -22.22 -15.35 17.72
N VAL A 39 -22.85 -16.20 18.51
CA VAL A 39 -22.24 -17.45 19.00
C VAL A 39 -22.41 -18.61 17.99
N GLY A 40 -23.59 -18.73 17.39
CA GLY A 40 -23.95 -19.87 16.53
C GLY A 40 -23.62 -19.74 15.06
N ARG A 41 -23.10 -18.59 14.58
CA ARG A 41 -22.91 -18.38 13.13
C ARG A 41 -21.65 -17.62 12.73
N ALA A 42 -21.44 -16.39 13.25
CA ALA A 42 -20.53 -15.42 12.64
C ALA A 42 -19.12 -15.41 13.22
N LEU A 43 -18.98 -15.69 14.52
CA LEU A 43 -17.69 -15.58 15.20
C LEU A 43 -17.01 -16.94 15.36
N PRO A 44 -15.66 -17.00 15.22
CA PRO A 44 -14.87 -18.19 15.48
C PRO A 44 -14.65 -18.39 16.98
N ASP A 45 -14.52 -19.64 17.44
CA ASP A 45 -13.98 -19.95 18.76
C ASP A 45 -12.46 -19.75 18.78
N VAL A 46 -11.93 -19.19 19.86
CA VAL A 46 -10.50 -18.87 19.98
C VAL A 46 -9.61 -20.12 19.94
N ARG A 47 -10.13 -21.27 20.40
CA ARG A 47 -9.41 -22.54 20.56
C ARG A 47 -9.15 -23.26 19.25
N ASP A 48 -10.18 -23.44 18.40
CA ASP A 48 -10.05 -24.13 17.11
C ASP A 48 -10.11 -23.23 15.88
N GLY A 49 -10.48 -21.93 16.09
CA GLY A 49 -10.52 -20.94 15.01
C GLY A 49 -11.67 -21.13 14.01
N LEU A 50 -12.64 -21.95 14.32
CA LEU A 50 -13.70 -22.30 13.39
C LEU A 50 -15.03 -21.68 13.77
N LYS A 51 -15.80 -21.32 12.74
CA LYS A 51 -17.24 -21.07 12.88
C LYS A 51 -17.98 -22.41 12.94
N PRO A 52 -19.20 -22.46 13.50
CA PRO A 52 -19.95 -23.72 13.60
C PRO A 52 -20.10 -24.48 12.27
N VAL A 53 -20.37 -23.79 11.16
CA VAL A 53 -20.50 -24.42 9.84
C VAL A 53 -19.19 -25.09 9.39
N HIS A 54 -18.03 -24.47 9.59
CA HIS A 54 -16.73 -25.03 9.21
C HIS A 54 -16.38 -26.23 10.09
N ARG A 55 -16.66 -26.16 11.40
CA ARG A 55 -16.45 -27.26 12.35
C ARG A 55 -17.30 -28.46 11.96
N ARG A 56 -18.57 -28.26 11.65
CA ARG A 56 -19.48 -29.32 11.21
C ARG A 56 -19.06 -29.93 9.88
N ILE A 57 -18.56 -29.12 8.92
CA ILE A 57 -18.04 -29.65 7.64
C ILE A 57 -16.83 -30.55 7.91
N LEU A 58 -15.84 -30.13 8.68
CA LEU A 58 -14.65 -30.91 8.95
C LEU A 58 -14.97 -32.18 9.74
N TYR A 59 -15.87 -32.11 10.73
CA TYR A 59 -16.27 -33.25 11.52
C TYR A 59 -17.05 -34.25 10.66
N ALA A 60 -18.04 -33.82 9.88
CA ALA A 60 -18.79 -34.69 8.97
C ALA A 60 -17.86 -35.36 7.92
N MET A 61 -16.84 -34.63 7.44
CA MET A 61 -15.87 -35.23 6.52
C MET A 61 -14.98 -36.26 7.22
N TYR A 62 -14.64 -36.07 8.48
CA TYR A 62 -13.88 -37.03 9.27
C TYR A 62 -14.73 -38.31 9.55
N ASP A 63 -15.94 -38.11 10.05
CA ASP A 63 -16.87 -39.18 10.39
C ASP A 63 -17.29 -40.01 9.16
N GLY A 64 -17.64 -39.33 8.04
CA GLY A 64 -17.98 -39.94 6.75
C GLY A 64 -16.79 -40.56 6.00
N GLY A 65 -15.56 -40.48 6.57
CA GLY A 65 -14.37 -41.16 6.02
C GLY A 65 -13.76 -40.44 4.80
N TYR A 66 -14.05 -39.15 4.54
CA TYR A 66 -13.49 -38.38 3.43
C TYR A 66 -12.03 -37.93 3.72
N ARG A 67 -11.19 -38.86 4.12
CA ARG A 67 -9.83 -38.66 4.60
C ARG A 67 -8.84 -38.40 3.44
N PRO A 68 -7.63 -37.85 3.68
CA PRO A 68 -6.66 -37.53 2.63
C PRO A 68 -6.22 -38.72 1.77
N ASN A 69 -6.17 -39.92 2.33
CA ASN A 69 -5.81 -41.16 1.66
C ASN A 69 -7.00 -41.85 0.93
N ALA A 70 -8.23 -41.37 1.11
CA ALA A 70 -9.41 -41.82 0.41
C ALA A 70 -9.51 -41.21 -1.01
N ALA A 71 -10.36 -41.82 -1.86
CA ALA A 71 -10.70 -41.21 -3.14
C ALA A 71 -11.47 -39.89 -2.96
N PHE A 72 -11.43 -39.01 -3.96
CA PHE A 72 -12.27 -37.82 -3.99
C PHE A 72 -13.75 -38.20 -4.05
N SER A 73 -14.59 -37.48 -3.34
CA SER A 73 -16.05 -37.66 -3.32
C SER A 73 -16.74 -36.40 -3.85
N LYS A 74 -17.90 -36.55 -4.49
CA LYS A 74 -18.69 -35.39 -4.96
C LYS A 74 -19.01 -34.47 -3.80
N SER A 75 -18.78 -33.15 -4.02
CA SER A 75 -19.07 -32.12 -3.02
C SER A 75 -20.53 -32.12 -2.58
N SER A 76 -21.47 -32.47 -3.50
CA SER A 76 -22.88 -32.60 -3.19
C SER A 76 -23.19 -33.69 -2.15
N ARG A 77 -22.37 -34.76 -2.10
CA ARG A 77 -22.53 -35.82 -1.09
C ARG A 77 -22.11 -35.32 0.28
N VAL A 78 -20.90 -34.67 0.37
CA VAL A 78 -20.43 -34.09 1.62
C VAL A 78 -21.39 -33.02 2.14
N VAL A 79 -21.92 -32.14 1.26
CA VAL A 79 -22.94 -31.15 1.64
C VAL A 79 -24.19 -31.78 2.16
N GLY A 80 -24.63 -32.89 1.53
CA GLY A 80 -25.80 -33.70 1.97
C GLY A 80 -25.61 -34.26 3.37
N ASP A 81 -24.45 -34.87 3.65
CA ASP A 81 -24.14 -35.46 4.96
C ASP A 81 -24.10 -34.35 6.04
N VAL A 82 -23.47 -33.19 5.77
CA VAL A 82 -23.44 -32.03 6.68
C VAL A 82 -24.85 -31.51 6.97
N MET A 83 -25.65 -31.34 5.93
CA MET A 83 -27.01 -30.79 6.06
C MET A 83 -27.94 -31.77 6.79
N GLY A 84 -27.81 -33.04 6.51
CA GLY A 84 -28.68 -34.07 7.08
C GLY A 84 -28.40 -34.36 8.55
N SER A 85 -27.12 -34.41 8.93
CA SER A 85 -26.74 -34.82 10.28
C SER A 85 -26.45 -33.65 11.24
N PHE A 86 -25.88 -32.55 10.76
CA PHE A 86 -25.29 -31.52 11.69
C PHE A 86 -25.77 -30.11 11.47
N HIS A 87 -26.04 -29.66 10.22
CA HIS A 87 -26.25 -28.22 9.94
C HIS A 87 -27.56 -28.00 9.16
N PRO A 88 -28.71 -27.74 9.85
CA PRO A 88 -30.03 -27.64 9.24
C PRO A 88 -30.25 -26.31 8.50
N HIS A 89 -29.42 -26.03 7.51
CA HIS A 89 -29.46 -24.81 6.68
C HIS A 89 -29.36 -25.16 5.19
N GLY A 90 -29.58 -24.15 4.32
CA GLY A 90 -29.56 -24.38 2.88
C GLY A 90 -28.20 -24.91 2.36
N ASP A 91 -28.29 -25.83 1.42
CA ASP A 91 -27.16 -26.53 0.77
C ASP A 91 -26.17 -25.54 0.11
N ALA A 92 -26.67 -24.45 -0.47
CA ALA A 92 -25.83 -23.43 -1.08
C ALA A 92 -24.89 -22.78 -0.05
N ALA A 93 -25.37 -22.45 1.15
CA ALA A 93 -24.55 -21.84 2.20
C ALA A 93 -23.46 -22.79 2.71
N ILE A 94 -23.80 -24.10 2.84
CA ILE A 94 -22.85 -25.14 3.23
C ILE A 94 -21.80 -25.32 2.13
N TYR A 95 -22.21 -25.34 0.87
CA TYR A 95 -21.30 -25.49 -0.26
C TYR A 95 -20.36 -24.29 -0.41
N ASP A 96 -20.85 -23.06 -0.24
CA ASP A 96 -20.02 -21.86 -0.27
C ASP A 96 -18.96 -21.88 0.84
N ALA A 97 -19.31 -22.32 2.04
CA ALA A 97 -18.37 -22.51 3.14
C ALA A 97 -17.33 -23.59 2.81
N LEU A 98 -17.75 -24.73 2.28
CA LEU A 98 -16.86 -25.81 1.82
C LEU A 98 -15.92 -25.33 0.73
N ALA A 99 -16.42 -24.58 -0.26
CA ALA A 99 -15.62 -24.04 -1.36
C ALA A 99 -14.52 -23.10 -0.85
N ARG A 100 -14.82 -22.26 0.14
CA ARG A 100 -13.81 -21.37 0.76
C ARG A 100 -12.69 -22.15 1.45
N LEU A 101 -12.99 -23.28 2.08
CA LEU A 101 -11.97 -24.15 2.70
C LEU A 101 -11.03 -24.81 1.67
N VAL A 102 -11.42 -24.84 0.39
CA VAL A 102 -10.61 -25.36 -0.73
C VAL A 102 -9.75 -24.28 -1.37
N GLN A 103 -10.22 -23.01 -1.36
CA GLN A 103 -9.64 -21.91 -2.17
C GLN A 103 -8.29 -21.43 -1.63
N PRO A 104 -7.18 -21.56 -2.40
CA PRO A 104 -5.84 -21.15 -1.94
C PRO A 104 -5.63 -19.62 -1.87
N TRP A 105 -6.55 -18.81 -2.41
CA TRP A 105 -6.56 -17.36 -2.28
C TRP A 105 -7.43 -16.88 -1.10
N SER A 106 -8.26 -17.76 -0.53
CA SER A 106 -9.09 -17.48 0.65
C SER A 106 -8.43 -17.96 1.94
N MET A 107 -7.79 -19.13 1.90
CA MET A 107 -7.14 -19.78 3.04
C MET A 107 -5.62 -19.77 2.86
N ARG A 108 -4.89 -19.36 3.89
CA ARG A 108 -3.42 -19.42 3.88
C ARG A 108 -2.93 -20.88 3.83
N TYR A 109 -3.63 -21.76 4.55
CA TYR A 109 -3.45 -23.22 4.55
C TYR A 109 -4.81 -23.90 4.36
N PRO A 110 -5.20 -24.27 3.15
CA PRO A 110 -6.48 -24.92 2.87
C PRO A 110 -6.69 -26.20 3.67
N LEU A 111 -7.88 -26.36 4.23
CA LEU A 111 -8.26 -27.53 5.05
C LEU A 111 -8.98 -28.59 4.24
N VAL A 112 -9.42 -28.28 3.03
CA VAL A 112 -10.07 -29.22 2.11
C VAL A 112 -9.32 -29.24 0.80
N ALA A 113 -9.02 -30.43 0.30
CA ALA A 113 -8.47 -30.66 -1.03
C ALA A 113 -9.62 -30.80 -2.02
N GLY A 114 -9.60 -30.04 -3.11
CA GLY A 114 -10.64 -30.03 -4.12
C GLY A 114 -10.14 -30.48 -5.48
N GLN A 115 -11.06 -31.05 -6.28
CA GLN A 115 -10.88 -31.38 -7.68
C GLN A 115 -12.05 -30.82 -8.50
N GLY A 116 -11.73 -30.06 -9.56
CA GLY A 116 -12.70 -29.32 -10.37
C GLY A 116 -12.61 -27.80 -10.15
N ASN A 117 -13.63 -27.09 -10.58
CA ASN A 117 -13.66 -25.63 -10.52
C ASN A 117 -14.34 -25.14 -9.23
N PHE A 118 -13.54 -24.66 -8.28
CA PHE A 118 -14.00 -24.03 -7.04
C PHE A 118 -14.01 -22.49 -7.12
N GLY A 119 -14.09 -21.92 -8.32
CA GLY A 119 -14.13 -20.48 -8.54
C GLY A 119 -12.76 -19.87 -8.87
N THR A 120 -12.73 -18.55 -8.94
CA THR A 120 -11.53 -17.73 -9.12
C THR A 120 -11.50 -16.62 -8.09
N PRO A 121 -10.39 -15.90 -7.92
CA PRO A 121 -10.36 -14.68 -7.10
C PRO A 121 -11.28 -13.57 -7.64
N GLY A 122 -11.67 -13.64 -8.92
CA GLY A 122 -12.59 -12.72 -9.60
C GLY A 122 -14.07 -13.05 -9.36
N ASN A 123 -14.91 -12.70 -10.33
CA ASN A 123 -16.37 -12.83 -10.24
C ASN A 123 -16.89 -14.26 -10.58
N LEU A 124 -16.01 -15.15 -11.02
CA LEU A 124 -16.43 -16.54 -11.33
C LEU A 124 -16.52 -17.36 -10.05
N GLY A 125 -17.74 -17.68 -9.62
CA GLY A 125 -18.01 -18.56 -8.49
C GLY A 125 -17.69 -20.04 -8.76
N PRO A 126 -17.77 -20.91 -7.72
CA PRO A 126 -17.56 -22.33 -7.88
C PRO A 126 -18.62 -22.96 -8.78
N ALA A 127 -18.24 -24.01 -9.51
CA ALA A 127 -19.18 -24.83 -10.27
C ALA A 127 -20.15 -25.54 -9.33
N ALA A 128 -21.32 -25.93 -9.82
CA ALA A 128 -22.32 -26.64 -8.99
C ALA A 128 -21.74 -27.88 -8.28
N PRO A 129 -22.14 -28.18 -7.03
CA PRO A 129 -21.51 -29.19 -6.18
C PRO A 129 -21.55 -30.62 -6.75
N ARG A 130 -22.40 -30.88 -7.74
CA ARG A 130 -22.45 -32.17 -8.48
C ARG A 130 -21.25 -32.35 -9.43
N TYR A 131 -20.55 -31.30 -9.81
CA TYR A 131 -19.38 -31.35 -10.70
C TYR A 131 -18.07 -31.39 -9.93
N THR A 132 -17.98 -30.70 -8.81
CA THR A 132 -16.78 -30.64 -7.98
C THR A 132 -16.66 -31.85 -7.06
N GLU A 133 -15.43 -32.17 -6.68
CA GLU A 133 -15.11 -33.26 -5.78
C GLU A 133 -14.16 -32.75 -4.69
N CYS A 134 -14.28 -33.29 -3.49
CA CYS A 134 -13.47 -32.88 -2.36
C CYS A 134 -13.12 -34.02 -1.42
N LYS A 135 -12.12 -33.82 -0.60
CA LYS A 135 -11.70 -34.62 0.55
C LYS A 135 -10.91 -33.75 1.54
N MET A 136 -10.73 -34.21 2.76
CA MET A 136 -9.90 -33.48 3.73
C MET A 136 -8.48 -33.30 3.21
N ALA A 137 -7.89 -32.12 3.45
CA ALA A 137 -6.48 -31.91 3.24
C ALA A 137 -5.66 -32.58 4.35
N PRO A 138 -4.38 -32.95 4.10
CA PRO A 138 -3.54 -33.58 5.13
C PRO A 138 -3.44 -32.78 6.43
N LEU A 139 -3.37 -31.43 6.36
CA LEU A 139 -3.33 -30.57 7.55
C LEU A 139 -4.64 -30.61 8.35
N ALA A 140 -5.80 -30.79 7.68
CA ALA A 140 -7.09 -30.87 8.37
C ALA A 140 -7.20 -32.09 9.31
N MET A 141 -6.40 -33.12 9.09
CA MET A 141 -6.33 -34.26 10.01
C MET A 141 -5.77 -33.85 11.39
N GLU A 142 -4.91 -32.83 11.45
CA GLU A 142 -4.37 -32.32 12.70
C GLU A 142 -5.41 -31.47 13.48
N MET A 143 -6.52 -31.06 12.82
CA MET A 143 -7.64 -30.41 13.50
C MET A 143 -8.51 -31.42 14.29
N VAL A 144 -8.66 -32.65 13.78
CA VAL A 144 -9.57 -33.68 14.32
C VAL A 144 -8.82 -34.87 14.95
N ARG A 145 -7.49 -34.82 14.97
CA ARG A 145 -6.69 -35.93 15.47
C ARG A 145 -6.99 -36.17 16.94
N ASP A 146 -7.10 -37.48 17.30
CA ASP A 146 -7.43 -37.95 18.65
C ASP A 146 -8.80 -37.48 19.18
N ILE A 147 -9.76 -37.10 18.29
CA ILE A 147 -11.10 -36.64 18.69
C ILE A 147 -11.90 -37.77 19.35
N ASP A 148 -11.65 -39.04 18.95
CA ASP A 148 -12.29 -40.26 19.48
C ASP A 148 -11.73 -40.65 20.89
N GLU A 149 -10.75 -39.91 21.42
CA GLU A 149 -10.10 -40.15 22.71
C GLU A 149 -10.59 -39.22 23.83
N ASN A 150 -11.85 -38.77 23.77
CA ASN A 150 -12.51 -37.90 24.74
C ASN A 150 -11.72 -36.56 24.97
N THR A 151 -11.11 -36.07 23.93
CA THR A 151 -10.26 -34.84 23.99
C THR A 151 -11.07 -33.55 24.08
N VAL A 152 -12.32 -33.55 23.59
CA VAL A 152 -13.25 -32.43 23.56
C VAL A 152 -14.65 -32.87 23.96
N ASP A 153 -15.50 -31.91 24.31
CA ASP A 153 -16.89 -32.21 24.67
C ASP A 153 -17.75 -32.36 23.41
N PHE A 154 -18.73 -33.26 23.51
CA PHE A 154 -19.76 -33.49 22.50
C PHE A 154 -21.09 -32.99 23.03
N GLN A 155 -21.95 -32.52 22.12
CA GLN A 155 -23.34 -32.16 22.37
C GLN A 155 -24.24 -32.84 21.36
N ASP A 156 -25.53 -32.94 21.69
CA ASP A 156 -26.51 -33.45 20.76
C ASP A 156 -26.63 -32.51 19.53
N ASN A 157 -26.80 -33.09 18.35
CA ASN A 157 -27.11 -32.36 17.15
C ASN A 157 -28.52 -31.74 17.21
N TYR A 158 -28.93 -31.03 16.16
CA TYR A 158 -30.21 -30.30 16.12
C TYR A 158 -31.48 -31.17 16.32
N ASP A 159 -31.42 -32.47 16.06
CA ASP A 159 -32.55 -33.38 16.22
C ASP A 159 -32.35 -34.45 17.30
N GLY A 160 -31.24 -34.39 18.05
CA GLY A 160 -30.92 -35.28 19.17
C GLY A 160 -30.63 -36.72 18.81
N LYS A 161 -30.32 -37.02 17.51
CA LYS A 161 -30.03 -38.38 17.05
C LYS A 161 -28.54 -38.70 16.99
N GLU A 162 -27.74 -37.70 16.76
CA GLU A 162 -26.29 -37.82 16.65
C GLU A 162 -25.61 -36.78 17.56
N GLN A 163 -24.34 -36.97 17.80
CA GLN A 163 -23.54 -36.05 18.60
C GLN A 163 -22.51 -35.31 17.74
N GLU A 164 -22.33 -34.03 17.98
CA GLU A 164 -21.34 -33.19 17.33
C GLU A 164 -20.36 -32.60 18.35
N PRO A 165 -19.07 -32.38 17.99
CA PRO A 165 -18.10 -31.78 18.90
C PRO A 165 -18.41 -30.29 19.09
N THR A 166 -18.30 -29.83 20.30
CA THR A 166 -18.45 -28.38 20.61
C THR A 166 -17.29 -27.56 20.03
N ILE A 167 -16.10 -28.13 20.06
CA ILE A 167 -14.83 -27.61 19.48
C ILE A 167 -14.02 -28.78 18.92
N LEU A 168 -13.00 -28.48 18.08
CA LEU A 168 -12.05 -29.51 17.64
C LEU A 168 -10.75 -29.46 18.45
N PRO A 169 -10.01 -30.59 18.56
CA PRO A 169 -8.71 -30.65 19.25
C PRO A 169 -7.67 -29.67 18.71
N SER A 170 -7.67 -29.41 17.40
CA SER A 170 -6.88 -28.35 16.71
C SER A 170 -5.41 -28.26 17.14
N ARG A 171 -4.58 -29.24 16.78
CA ARG A 171 -3.18 -29.36 17.20
C ARG A 171 -2.24 -28.29 16.66
N PHE A 172 -2.74 -27.31 15.92
CA PHE A 172 -2.04 -26.10 15.53
C PHE A 172 -2.98 -24.88 15.69
N PRO A 173 -2.46 -23.67 15.89
CA PRO A 173 -3.25 -22.46 16.17
C PRO A 173 -3.96 -21.93 14.92
N ASN A 174 -4.97 -22.67 14.45
CA ASN A 174 -5.69 -22.43 13.20
C ASN A 174 -6.24 -21.02 13.07
N LEU A 175 -6.74 -20.43 14.16
CA LEU A 175 -7.31 -19.08 14.10
C LEU A 175 -6.30 -18.01 13.68
N LEU A 176 -5.07 -18.11 14.19
CA LEU A 176 -3.98 -17.20 13.77
C LEU A 176 -3.44 -17.57 12.38
N VAL A 177 -3.32 -18.85 12.09
CA VAL A 177 -2.70 -19.34 10.85
C VAL A 177 -3.57 -19.05 9.63
N ASN A 178 -4.88 -19.33 9.70
CA ASN A 178 -5.81 -19.11 8.58
C ASN A 178 -6.63 -17.81 8.69
N GLY A 179 -6.67 -17.21 9.89
CA GLY A 179 -7.52 -16.05 10.12
C GLY A 179 -9.01 -16.38 10.14
N SER A 180 -9.83 -15.36 10.30
CA SER A 180 -11.29 -15.47 10.20
C SER A 180 -11.90 -14.10 9.91
N GLU A 181 -12.99 -14.08 9.14
CA GLU A 181 -13.81 -12.91 8.89
C GLU A 181 -15.28 -13.24 9.09
N GLY A 182 -16.02 -12.37 9.78
CA GLY A 182 -17.45 -12.57 10.03
C GLY A 182 -18.14 -11.31 10.46
N ILE A 183 -19.40 -11.16 10.04
CA ILE A 183 -20.27 -10.03 10.40
C ILE A 183 -21.40 -10.58 11.27
N ALA A 184 -21.45 -10.14 12.51
CA ALA A 184 -22.50 -10.45 13.46
C ALA A 184 -23.38 -9.23 13.73
N VAL A 185 -24.34 -9.36 14.63
CA VAL A 185 -25.20 -8.24 15.06
C VAL A 185 -24.38 -7.32 15.97
N GLY A 186 -24.19 -6.08 15.58
CA GLY A 186 -23.48 -5.06 16.34
C GLY A 186 -21.95 -5.21 16.42
N MET A 187 -21.37 -6.26 15.82
CA MET A 187 -19.92 -6.50 15.81
C MET A 187 -19.47 -7.30 14.59
N ALA A 188 -18.18 -7.17 14.26
CA ALA A 188 -17.57 -7.93 13.18
C ALA A 188 -16.19 -8.41 13.61
N THR A 189 -15.77 -9.59 13.15
CA THR A 189 -14.40 -10.07 13.30
C THR A 189 -13.67 -10.00 11.97
N ARG A 190 -12.37 -9.64 12.03
CA ARG A 190 -11.48 -9.63 10.89
C ARG A 190 -10.06 -9.92 11.38
N ILE A 191 -9.74 -11.20 11.50
CA ILE A 191 -8.46 -11.71 11.98
C ILE A 191 -7.62 -12.06 10.76
N PRO A 192 -6.44 -11.43 10.57
CA PRO A 192 -5.58 -11.74 9.44
C PRO A 192 -4.92 -13.11 9.58
N PRO A 193 -4.62 -13.80 8.47
CA PRO A 193 -3.83 -15.04 8.48
C PRO A 193 -2.34 -14.77 8.71
N HIS A 194 -1.61 -15.77 9.24
CA HIS A 194 -0.19 -15.67 9.56
C HIS A 194 0.59 -16.90 9.06
N ASN A 195 1.89 -16.76 8.98
CA ASN A 195 2.77 -17.88 8.65
C ASN A 195 2.83 -18.89 9.80
N LEU A 196 2.69 -20.20 9.48
CA LEU A 196 2.66 -21.27 10.48
C LEU A 196 3.96 -21.36 11.26
N ARG A 197 5.13 -21.19 10.61
CA ARG A 197 6.44 -21.24 11.27
C ARG A 197 6.61 -20.12 12.29
N GLU A 198 6.19 -18.90 11.93
CA GLU A 198 6.29 -17.75 12.82
C GLU A 198 5.39 -17.88 14.04
N VAL A 199 4.14 -18.31 13.84
CA VAL A 199 3.19 -18.52 14.95
C VAL A 199 3.66 -19.67 15.85
N ALA A 200 4.13 -20.76 15.26
CA ALA A 200 4.68 -21.90 16.00
C ALA A 200 5.90 -21.50 16.84
N ASP A 201 6.83 -20.70 16.30
CA ASP A 201 7.98 -20.18 17.06
C ASP A 201 7.54 -19.32 18.25
N GLY A 202 6.50 -18.47 18.05
CA GLY A 202 5.92 -17.71 19.14
C GLY A 202 5.25 -18.58 20.24
N VAL A 203 4.57 -19.66 19.84
CA VAL A 203 3.99 -20.64 20.78
C VAL A 203 5.08 -21.40 21.52
N GLN A 204 6.15 -21.85 20.84
CA GLN A 204 7.29 -22.53 21.44
C GLN A 204 7.91 -21.69 22.56
N TRP A 205 8.10 -20.39 22.29
CA TRP A 205 8.61 -19.48 23.31
C TRP A 205 7.75 -19.46 24.57
N LEU A 206 6.40 -19.43 24.46
CA LEU A 206 5.52 -19.49 25.63
C LEU A 206 5.62 -20.82 26.37
N LEU A 207 5.73 -21.95 25.66
CA LEU A 207 5.86 -23.28 26.26
C LEU A 207 7.16 -23.40 27.09
N GLU A 208 8.24 -22.72 26.66
CA GLU A 208 9.52 -22.62 27.35
C GLU A 208 9.48 -21.63 28.55
N HIS A 209 8.63 -20.61 28.47
CA HIS A 209 8.50 -19.55 29.47
C HIS A 209 7.07 -19.46 30.03
N PRO A 210 6.57 -20.50 30.72
CA PRO A 210 5.15 -20.60 31.13
C PRO A 210 4.72 -19.51 32.11
N ASP A 211 5.66 -18.98 32.90
CA ASP A 211 5.41 -17.96 33.91
C ASP A 211 5.60 -16.52 33.38
N ALA A 212 5.85 -16.36 32.07
CA ALA A 212 6.05 -15.06 31.46
C ALA A 212 4.80 -14.18 31.63
N SER A 213 5.02 -12.93 31.98
CA SER A 213 3.96 -11.93 32.06
C SER A 213 3.34 -11.70 30.67
N ARG A 214 2.19 -11.03 30.67
CA ARG A 214 1.52 -10.66 29.41
C ARG A 214 2.43 -9.81 28.51
N GLU A 215 3.13 -8.85 29.11
CA GLU A 215 3.98 -7.92 28.36
C GLU A 215 5.21 -8.61 27.77
N GLU A 216 5.87 -9.46 28.54
CA GLU A 216 7.03 -10.25 28.09
C GLU A 216 6.65 -11.15 26.91
N LEU A 217 5.51 -11.85 27.01
CA LEU A 217 5.01 -12.67 25.92
C LEU A 217 4.72 -11.84 24.68
N LEU A 218 4.03 -10.70 24.83
CA LEU A 218 3.68 -9.85 23.71
C LEU A 218 4.93 -9.31 22.98
N GLU A 219 5.96 -8.87 23.70
CA GLU A 219 7.22 -8.43 23.10
C GLU A 219 7.97 -9.58 22.42
N ALA A 220 7.96 -10.77 23.00
CA ALA A 220 8.54 -11.97 22.39
C ALA A 220 7.81 -12.35 21.09
N LEU A 221 6.48 -12.24 21.08
CA LEU A 221 5.66 -12.50 19.87
C LEU A 221 5.90 -11.46 18.77
N LEU A 222 6.04 -10.18 19.12
CA LEU A 222 6.33 -9.11 18.15
C LEU A 222 7.68 -9.28 17.44
N GLN A 223 8.62 -9.99 18.07
CA GLN A 223 9.91 -10.33 17.46
C GLN A 223 9.83 -11.54 16.53
N ARG A 224 8.95 -12.50 16.79
CA ARG A 224 8.82 -13.79 16.08
C ARG A 224 7.75 -13.77 15.02
N VAL A 225 6.58 -13.23 15.32
CA VAL A 225 5.47 -13.08 14.39
C VAL A 225 5.60 -11.71 13.71
N HIS A 226 6.30 -11.66 12.58
CA HIS A 226 6.65 -10.40 11.94
C HIS A 226 5.45 -9.59 11.45
N GLY A 227 4.35 -10.25 11.10
CA GLY A 227 3.11 -9.65 10.64
C GLY A 227 2.20 -10.67 9.94
N PRO A 228 1.02 -10.26 9.49
CA PRO A 228 0.15 -11.10 8.66
C PRO A 228 0.87 -11.66 7.43
N ASP A 229 0.47 -12.85 7.02
CA ASP A 229 0.97 -13.52 5.84
C ASP A 229 -0.22 -13.94 4.96
N PHE A 230 -0.58 -13.07 4.03
CA PHE A 230 -1.77 -13.23 3.22
C PHE A 230 -1.60 -14.28 2.12
N PRO A 231 -2.63 -15.08 1.83
CA PRO A 231 -2.57 -16.12 0.79
C PRO A 231 -2.28 -15.56 -0.61
N THR A 232 -2.67 -14.32 -0.89
CA THR A 232 -2.43 -13.63 -2.16
C THR A 232 -1.08 -12.92 -2.26
N GLY A 233 -0.21 -13.03 -1.23
CA GLY A 233 1.08 -12.34 -1.17
C GLY A 233 0.93 -10.86 -0.89
N ALA A 234 1.27 -10.04 -1.85
CA ALA A 234 1.31 -8.58 -1.77
C ALA A 234 2.37 -8.04 -0.79
N THR A 235 2.41 -6.74 -0.60
CA THR A 235 3.39 -6.07 0.26
C THR A 235 2.67 -5.28 1.35
N ILE A 236 3.09 -5.43 2.60
CA ILE A 236 2.63 -4.60 3.72
C ILE A 236 3.56 -3.41 3.87
N LEU A 237 2.99 -2.21 4.01
CA LEU A 237 3.72 -0.95 4.19
C LEU A 237 3.79 -0.57 5.67
N GLY A 238 5.01 -0.62 6.23
CA GLY A 238 5.27 -0.26 7.62
C GLY A 238 4.78 -1.28 8.64
N ARG A 239 5.23 -1.14 9.88
CA ARG A 239 4.89 -2.06 11.00
C ARG A 239 3.87 -1.49 11.99
N ARG A 240 3.60 -0.17 11.93
CA ARG A 240 2.75 0.52 12.92
C ARG A 240 1.36 -0.11 13.04
N GLY A 241 0.71 -0.41 11.89
CA GLY A 241 -0.63 -1.03 11.90
C GLY A 241 -0.61 -2.47 12.43
N ILE A 242 0.48 -3.22 12.18
CA ILE A 242 0.69 -4.57 12.72
C ILE A 242 0.82 -4.51 14.25
N GLU A 243 1.73 -3.68 14.76
CA GLU A 243 1.96 -3.53 16.20
C GLU A 243 0.70 -3.09 16.94
N GLN A 244 -0.04 -2.13 16.37
CA GLN A 244 -1.31 -1.70 16.94
C GLN A 244 -2.31 -2.87 17.01
N ALA A 245 -2.46 -3.65 15.93
CA ALA A 245 -3.35 -4.82 15.92
C ALA A 245 -2.96 -5.86 16.96
N TYR A 246 -1.67 -6.17 17.08
CA TYR A 246 -1.17 -7.19 18.00
C TYR A 246 -1.28 -6.78 19.47
N ARG A 247 -1.08 -5.49 19.77
CA ARG A 247 -1.19 -4.97 21.16
C ARG A 247 -2.64 -4.77 21.60
N THR A 248 -3.51 -4.31 20.70
CA THR A 248 -4.87 -3.87 21.07
C THR A 248 -5.99 -4.72 20.48
N GLY A 249 -5.68 -5.65 19.60
CA GLY A 249 -6.66 -6.39 18.81
C GLY A 249 -7.28 -5.59 17.66
N ARG A 250 -6.86 -4.33 17.41
CA ARG A 250 -7.37 -3.48 16.34
C ARG A 250 -6.25 -2.70 15.67
N GLY A 251 -6.24 -2.67 14.33
CA GLY A 251 -5.24 -1.92 13.57
C GLY A 251 -5.53 -1.88 12.09
N GLY A 252 -5.06 -0.84 11.40
CA GLY A 252 -5.13 -0.74 9.95
C GLY A 252 -3.80 -1.17 9.32
N ILE A 253 -3.80 -2.26 8.55
CA ILE A 253 -2.61 -2.81 7.91
C ILE A 253 -2.66 -2.47 6.44
N ILE A 254 -1.78 -1.58 5.98
CA ILE A 254 -1.75 -1.12 4.60
C ILE A 254 -1.09 -2.19 3.74
N GLN A 255 -1.83 -2.67 2.75
CA GLN A 255 -1.37 -3.61 1.73
C GLN A 255 -1.23 -2.90 0.39
N ARG A 256 -0.22 -3.28 -0.38
CA ARG A 256 0.04 -2.77 -1.72
C ARG A 256 0.29 -3.95 -2.67
N ALA A 257 -0.34 -3.90 -3.83
CA ALA A 257 -0.12 -4.84 -4.93
C ALA A 257 1.35 -4.87 -5.36
N VAL A 258 1.81 -6.01 -5.84
CA VAL A 258 3.10 -6.14 -6.52
C VAL A 258 2.87 -5.86 -8.00
N VAL A 259 3.54 -4.82 -8.49
CA VAL A 259 3.41 -4.35 -9.88
C VAL A 259 4.78 -4.22 -10.49
N ASN A 260 4.99 -4.89 -11.62
CA ASN A 260 6.21 -4.82 -12.41
C ASN A 260 5.98 -3.95 -13.65
N VAL A 261 6.99 -3.21 -14.06
CA VAL A 261 6.97 -2.47 -15.32
C VAL A 261 7.60 -3.37 -16.37
N GLU A 262 6.81 -3.78 -17.38
CA GLU A 262 7.26 -4.66 -18.46
C GLU A 262 7.01 -3.95 -19.81
N GLU A 263 7.86 -4.23 -20.78
CA GLU A 263 7.62 -3.83 -22.17
C GLU A 263 6.97 -4.99 -22.94
N ILE A 264 5.71 -4.81 -23.36
CA ILE A 264 4.94 -5.82 -24.09
C ILE A 264 4.55 -5.24 -25.46
N HIS A 265 5.01 -5.86 -26.54
CA HIS A 265 4.75 -5.42 -27.93
C HIS A 265 5.13 -3.94 -28.18
N GLY A 266 6.26 -3.48 -27.65
CA GLY A 266 6.75 -2.10 -27.84
C GLY A 266 5.96 -1.05 -27.07
N ARG A 267 5.24 -1.45 -25.99
CA ARG A 267 4.53 -0.55 -25.07
C ARG A 267 4.87 -0.87 -23.64
N GLN A 268 5.05 0.17 -22.84
CA GLN A 268 5.18 0.01 -21.40
C GLN A 268 3.84 -0.44 -20.81
N CYS A 269 3.90 -1.45 -19.95
CA CYS A 269 2.76 -2.02 -19.26
C CYS A 269 3.06 -2.11 -17.76
N LEU A 270 2.06 -1.88 -16.94
CA LEU A 270 2.09 -2.22 -15.52
C LEU A 270 1.45 -3.60 -15.37
N VAL A 271 2.24 -4.57 -14.95
CA VAL A 271 1.82 -5.97 -14.77
C VAL A 271 1.65 -6.24 -13.29
N VAL A 272 0.40 -6.45 -12.87
CA VAL A 272 0.03 -6.75 -11.48
C VAL A 272 0.09 -8.26 -11.29
N THR A 273 1.02 -8.72 -10.48
CA THR A 273 1.25 -10.14 -10.18
C THR A 273 0.70 -10.59 -8.84
N GLU A 274 0.54 -9.68 -7.88
CA GLU A 274 -0.05 -9.94 -6.57
C GLU A 274 -0.99 -8.80 -6.18
N LEU A 275 -2.14 -9.14 -5.63
CA LEU A 275 -3.15 -8.19 -5.18
C LEU A 275 -3.28 -8.19 -3.65
N PRO A 276 -3.67 -7.07 -3.03
CA PRO A 276 -4.06 -7.05 -1.63
C PRO A 276 -5.13 -8.10 -1.34
N TYR A 277 -5.06 -8.70 -0.16
CA TYR A 277 -5.97 -9.78 0.24
C TYR A 277 -7.44 -9.34 0.16
N GLN A 278 -8.29 -10.21 -0.42
CA GLN A 278 -9.72 -9.98 -0.65
C GLN A 278 -10.06 -8.93 -1.73
N VAL A 279 -9.10 -8.42 -2.46
CA VAL A 279 -9.37 -7.57 -3.63
C VAL A 279 -9.76 -8.46 -4.82
N ASN A 280 -10.94 -8.16 -5.37
CA ASN A 280 -11.44 -8.83 -6.57
C ASN A 280 -10.82 -8.19 -7.83
N PRO A 281 -10.07 -8.94 -8.66
CA PRO A 281 -9.39 -8.41 -9.84
C PRO A 281 -10.35 -7.86 -10.91
N ASP A 282 -11.52 -8.46 -11.11
CA ASP A 282 -12.50 -8.02 -12.11
C ASP A 282 -13.11 -6.67 -11.72
N ASN A 283 -13.52 -6.55 -10.46
CA ASN A 283 -14.07 -5.29 -9.92
C ASN A 283 -13.00 -4.18 -9.92
N LEU A 284 -11.75 -4.54 -9.65
CA LEU A 284 -10.62 -3.61 -9.74
C LEU A 284 -10.40 -3.11 -11.16
N ALA A 285 -10.41 -4.01 -12.15
CA ALA A 285 -10.26 -3.66 -13.57
C ALA A 285 -11.41 -2.75 -14.04
N GLU A 286 -12.64 -3.05 -13.65
CA GLU A 286 -13.81 -2.21 -13.94
C GLU A 286 -13.69 -0.81 -13.32
N LYS A 287 -13.25 -0.74 -12.06
CA LYS A 287 -13.01 0.54 -11.36
C LYS A 287 -11.94 1.37 -12.05
N ILE A 288 -10.83 0.77 -12.46
CA ILE A 288 -9.77 1.46 -13.22
C ILE A 288 -10.34 1.99 -14.54
N ALA A 289 -11.06 1.16 -15.30
CA ALA A 289 -11.67 1.55 -16.56
C ALA A 289 -12.68 2.70 -16.40
N GLN A 290 -13.44 2.71 -15.30
CA GLN A 290 -14.34 3.81 -14.97
C GLN A 290 -13.56 5.12 -14.72
N LEU A 291 -12.51 5.09 -13.89
CA LEU A 291 -11.69 6.27 -13.60
C LEU A 291 -11.00 6.84 -14.84
N VAL A 292 -10.65 5.98 -15.80
CA VAL A 292 -10.11 6.41 -17.10
C VAL A 292 -11.18 7.10 -17.94
N ARG A 293 -12.40 6.55 -18.02
CA ARG A 293 -13.53 7.18 -18.74
C ARG A 293 -13.93 8.52 -18.16
N ASP A 294 -13.91 8.63 -16.85
CA ASP A 294 -14.26 9.85 -16.12
C ASP A 294 -13.14 10.92 -16.16
N GLY A 295 -11.99 10.62 -16.82
CA GLY A 295 -10.86 11.53 -16.90
C GLY A 295 -10.09 11.73 -15.60
N SER A 296 -10.45 11.00 -14.55
CA SER A 296 -9.79 11.07 -13.23
C SER A 296 -8.44 10.35 -13.19
N LEU A 297 -8.18 9.46 -14.15
CA LEU A 297 -6.95 8.69 -14.29
C LEU A 297 -6.49 8.71 -15.74
N GLY A 298 -5.37 9.39 -16.01
CA GLY A 298 -4.77 9.48 -17.34
C GLY A 298 -3.69 8.43 -17.58
N GLY A 299 -3.16 8.38 -18.84
CA GLY A 299 -1.98 7.59 -19.16
C GLY A 299 -2.23 6.09 -19.43
N ILE A 300 -3.47 5.57 -19.30
CA ILE A 300 -3.83 4.18 -19.57
C ILE A 300 -4.49 4.07 -20.94
N ALA A 301 -4.06 3.07 -21.73
CA ALA A 301 -4.60 2.78 -23.05
C ALA A 301 -5.55 1.57 -23.03
N ASP A 302 -5.22 0.51 -22.30
CA ASP A 302 -5.97 -0.75 -22.27
C ASP A 302 -5.76 -1.50 -20.93
N ILE A 303 -6.67 -2.40 -20.59
CA ILE A 303 -6.56 -3.28 -19.42
C ILE A 303 -6.91 -4.69 -19.88
N ARG A 304 -6.05 -5.66 -19.53
CA ARG A 304 -6.22 -7.08 -19.90
C ARG A 304 -6.03 -7.95 -18.68
N ASP A 305 -6.91 -8.91 -18.50
CA ASP A 305 -6.70 -10.01 -17.55
C ASP A 305 -6.09 -11.21 -18.28
N GLU A 306 -4.83 -11.51 -18.01
CA GLU A 306 -4.10 -12.65 -18.53
C GLU A 306 -3.87 -13.72 -17.44
N THR A 307 -4.66 -13.67 -16.37
CA THR A 307 -4.61 -14.61 -15.25
C THR A 307 -4.95 -16.03 -15.71
N SER A 308 -4.12 -16.98 -15.37
CA SER A 308 -4.37 -18.39 -15.68
C SER A 308 -3.77 -19.31 -14.62
N GLY A 309 -4.15 -20.59 -14.61
CA GLY A 309 -3.56 -21.59 -13.73
C GLY A 309 -2.04 -21.80 -13.91
N ARG A 310 -1.48 -21.34 -15.06
CA ARG A 310 -0.05 -21.44 -15.36
C ARG A 310 0.72 -20.18 -15.01
N THR A 311 0.12 -18.99 -15.26
CA THR A 311 0.77 -17.68 -15.06
C THR A 311 0.53 -17.14 -13.65
N GLY A 312 -0.43 -17.67 -12.90
CA GLY A 312 -0.91 -17.04 -11.67
C GLY A 312 -1.68 -15.75 -11.98
N GLN A 313 -1.80 -14.88 -11.00
CA GLN A 313 -2.41 -13.54 -11.15
C GLN A 313 -1.59 -12.70 -12.14
N ARG A 314 -2.22 -12.19 -13.18
CA ARG A 314 -1.59 -11.35 -14.20
C ARG A 314 -2.59 -10.37 -14.80
N LEU A 315 -2.77 -9.23 -14.16
CA LEU A 315 -3.55 -8.12 -14.68
C LEU A 315 -2.61 -7.13 -15.37
N VAL A 316 -2.74 -6.95 -16.69
CA VAL A 316 -1.88 -6.12 -17.52
C VAL A 316 -2.57 -4.81 -17.83
N ILE A 317 -1.98 -3.69 -17.38
CA ILE A 317 -2.44 -2.32 -17.63
C ILE A 317 -1.51 -1.70 -18.65
N VAL A 318 -1.98 -1.56 -19.88
CA VAL A 318 -1.20 -1.03 -21.02
C VAL A 318 -1.18 0.50 -20.96
N LEU A 319 0.00 1.11 -21.00
CA LEU A 319 0.16 2.55 -20.91
C LEU A 319 0.09 3.22 -22.30
N LYS A 320 -0.28 4.50 -22.33
CA LYS A 320 -0.11 5.36 -23.51
C LYS A 320 1.38 5.63 -23.71
N ARG A 321 1.78 6.00 -24.94
CA ARG A 321 3.19 6.19 -25.31
C ARG A 321 3.88 7.32 -24.56
N ASP A 322 3.12 8.34 -24.19
CA ASP A 322 3.52 9.56 -23.50
C ASP A 322 3.36 9.45 -21.98
N ALA A 323 2.98 8.30 -21.47
CA ALA A 323 2.70 8.14 -20.05
C ALA A 323 3.95 7.72 -19.26
N VAL A 324 4.20 8.39 -18.14
CA VAL A 324 5.24 8.02 -17.18
C VAL A 324 4.71 6.93 -16.27
N ALA A 325 5.26 5.71 -16.38
CA ALA A 325 4.79 4.52 -15.65
C ALA A 325 4.69 4.73 -14.13
N LYS A 326 5.70 5.38 -13.51
CA LYS A 326 5.73 5.66 -12.07
C LYS A 326 4.56 6.57 -11.63
N VAL A 327 4.24 7.59 -12.41
CA VAL A 327 3.16 8.54 -12.11
C VAL A 327 1.80 7.84 -12.22
N VAL A 328 1.58 7.04 -13.27
CA VAL A 328 0.34 6.26 -13.43
C VAL A 328 0.19 5.27 -12.28
N LEU A 329 1.25 4.57 -11.92
CA LEU A 329 1.26 3.61 -10.81
C LEU A 329 0.92 4.27 -9.47
N ASN A 330 1.50 5.43 -9.16
CA ASN A 330 1.22 6.18 -7.95
C ASN A 330 -0.24 6.64 -7.89
N ASN A 331 -0.79 7.11 -9.03
CA ASN A 331 -2.21 7.46 -9.13
C ASN A 331 -3.13 6.25 -8.93
N LEU A 332 -2.74 5.08 -9.45
CA LEU A 332 -3.45 3.81 -9.24
C LEU A 332 -3.47 3.42 -7.77
N TYR A 333 -2.34 3.48 -7.07
CA TYR A 333 -2.27 3.21 -5.63
C TYR A 333 -3.15 4.16 -4.80
N LYS A 334 -3.22 5.44 -5.18
CA LYS A 334 -4.02 6.44 -4.45
C LYS A 334 -5.52 6.31 -4.68
N ARG A 335 -5.95 5.85 -5.86
CA ARG A 335 -7.35 5.93 -6.31
C ARG A 335 -8.05 4.58 -6.43
N THR A 336 -7.33 3.48 -6.28
CA THR A 336 -7.85 2.12 -6.47
C THR A 336 -7.38 1.18 -5.37
N GLN A 337 -7.95 -0.02 -5.34
CA GLN A 337 -7.60 -1.08 -4.39
C GLN A 337 -6.26 -1.78 -4.70
N LEU A 338 -5.44 -1.26 -5.63
CA LEU A 338 -4.04 -1.68 -5.74
C LEU A 338 -3.24 -1.32 -4.47
N GLN A 339 -3.71 -0.36 -3.69
CA GLN A 339 -3.32 -0.17 -2.30
C GLN A 339 -4.58 -0.06 -1.46
N ASP A 340 -4.70 -0.92 -0.45
CA ASP A 340 -5.86 -0.96 0.43
C ASP A 340 -5.43 -1.17 1.89
N SER A 341 -6.30 -0.85 2.83
CA SER A 341 -6.06 -1.06 4.25
C SER A 341 -6.91 -2.23 4.74
N PHE A 342 -6.27 -3.25 5.30
CA PHE A 342 -6.94 -4.34 6.01
C PHE A 342 -7.24 -3.87 7.44
N PRO A 343 -8.52 -3.61 7.80
CA PRO A 343 -8.89 -3.17 9.13
C PRO A 343 -8.98 -4.38 10.06
N ALA A 344 -7.86 -4.76 10.69
CA ALA A 344 -7.84 -5.85 11.65
C ALA A 344 -8.74 -5.54 12.86
N ASN A 345 -9.62 -6.48 13.19
CA ASN A 345 -10.42 -6.54 14.41
C ASN A 345 -10.40 -7.97 14.92
N MET A 346 -9.53 -8.23 15.85
CA MET A 346 -9.20 -9.58 16.35
C MET A 346 -10.20 -10.00 17.42
N LEU A 347 -11.46 -10.19 17.01
CA LEU A 347 -12.59 -10.58 17.85
C LEU A 347 -12.86 -12.08 17.71
N ALA A 348 -12.87 -12.81 18.84
CA ALA A 348 -13.18 -14.25 18.88
C ALA A 348 -14.04 -14.58 20.09
N LEU A 349 -14.64 -15.77 20.10
CA LEU A 349 -15.37 -16.31 21.25
C LEU A 349 -14.38 -16.93 22.23
N VAL A 350 -14.45 -16.50 23.47
CA VAL A 350 -13.78 -17.09 24.62
C VAL A 350 -14.85 -17.57 25.55
N ASP A 351 -15.01 -18.87 25.73
CA ASP A 351 -16.06 -19.50 26.52
C ASP A 351 -17.47 -18.96 26.16
N GLY A 352 -17.75 -18.86 24.87
CA GLY A 352 -19.02 -18.37 24.33
C GLY A 352 -19.21 -16.85 24.40
N VAL A 353 -18.25 -16.08 24.95
CA VAL A 353 -18.32 -14.62 25.06
C VAL A 353 -17.42 -13.94 24.02
N PRO A 354 -17.94 -13.02 23.20
CA PRO A 354 -17.12 -12.31 22.22
C PRO A 354 -16.13 -11.36 22.92
N ARG A 355 -14.83 -11.52 22.63
CA ARG A 355 -13.75 -10.69 23.16
C ARG A 355 -12.78 -10.26 22.07
N THR A 356 -12.40 -8.98 22.06
CA THR A 356 -11.27 -8.49 21.25
C THR A 356 -9.99 -8.81 22.01
N LEU A 357 -9.12 -9.60 21.39
CA LEU A 357 -7.90 -10.11 21.99
C LEU A 357 -6.67 -9.50 21.33
N SER A 358 -5.61 -9.32 22.11
CA SER A 358 -4.25 -9.09 21.63
C SER A 358 -3.59 -10.41 21.23
N LEU A 359 -2.47 -10.38 20.50
CA LEU A 359 -1.82 -11.57 20.00
C LEU A 359 -1.44 -12.57 21.11
N ASP A 360 -0.95 -12.09 22.25
CA ASP A 360 -0.66 -12.90 23.44
C ASP A 360 -1.89 -13.65 23.95
N GLY A 361 -3.07 -13.03 23.90
CA GLY A 361 -4.33 -13.66 24.30
C GLY A 361 -4.68 -14.87 23.44
N PHE A 362 -4.54 -14.76 22.11
CA PHE A 362 -4.79 -15.90 21.21
C PHE A 362 -3.85 -17.06 21.47
N VAL A 363 -2.57 -16.78 21.64
CA VAL A 363 -1.56 -17.81 21.90
C VAL A 363 -1.81 -18.50 23.24
N ARG A 364 -2.13 -17.75 24.30
CA ARG A 364 -2.44 -18.33 25.64
C ARG A 364 -3.67 -19.24 25.60
N HIS A 365 -4.79 -18.77 25.04
CA HIS A 365 -6.01 -19.58 24.97
C HIS A 365 -5.83 -20.84 24.14
N TRP A 366 -5.04 -20.78 23.07
CA TRP A 366 -4.74 -21.98 22.30
C TRP A 366 -3.85 -22.95 23.11
N VAL A 367 -2.82 -22.49 23.82
CA VAL A 367 -1.97 -23.33 24.65
C VAL A 367 -2.75 -23.95 25.81
N GLU A 368 -3.63 -23.19 26.47
CA GLU A 368 -4.52 -23.69 27.52
C GLU A 368 -5.43 -24.79 26.99
N HIS A 369 -6.01 -24.62 25.80
CA HIS A 369 -6.79 -25.65 25.14
C HIS A 369 -5.96 -26.91 24.84
N GLN A 370 -4.74 -26.77 24.33
CA GLN A 370 -3.88 -27.92 24.07
C GLN A 370 -3.48 -28.67 25.34
N LEU A 371 -3.25 -27.99 26.45
CA LEU A 371 -3.01 -28.63 27.75
C LEU A 371 -4.19 -29.48 28.18
N ASP A 372 -5.43 -28.96 28.04
CA ASP A 372 -6.64 -29.73 28.35
C ASP A 372 -6.79 -30.95 27.44
N VAL A 373 -6.57 -30.78 26.11
CA VAL A 373 -6.56 -31.89 25.13
C VAL A 373 -5.55 -32.96 25.53
N ILE A 374 -4.31 -32.61 25.90
CA ILE A 374 -3.28 -33.56 26.30
C ILE A 374 -3.66 -34.29 27.59
N VAL A 375 -4.18 -33.59 28.59
CA VAL A 375 -4.61 -34.18 29.86
C VAL A 375 -5.76 -35.18 29.61
N ARG A 376 -6.80 -34.77 28.89
CA ARG A 376 -7.97 -35.63 28.59
C ARG A 376 -7.59 -36.84 27.76
N ARG A 377 -6.77 -36.66 26.73
CA ARG A 377 -6.23 -37.78 25.92
C ARG A 377 -5.43 -38.75 26.77
N THR A 378 -4.58 -38.25 27.64
CA THR A 378 -3.73 -39.07 28.51
C THR A 378 -4.58 -39.86 29.52
N GLN A 379 -5.61 -39.22 30.10
CA GLN A 379 -6.56 -39.88 30.98
C GLN A 379 -7.31 -41.04 30.26
N PHE A 380 -7.82 -40.78 29.06
CA PHE A 380 -8.48 -41.80 28.24
C PHE A 380 -7.55 -42.97 27.94
N ARG A 381 -6.33 -42.69 27.51
CA ARG A 381 -5.31 -43.75 27.22
C ARG A 381 -4.90 -44.48 28.49
N LEU A 382 -4.81 -43.83 29.62
CA LEU A 382 -4.51 -44.45 30.91
C LEU A 382 -5.64 -45.36 31.33
N GLN A 383 -6.92 -44.94 31.27
CA GLN A 383 -8.06 -45.79 31.61
C GLN A 383 -8.10 -47.02 30.72
N LYS A 384 -7.96 -46.86 29.42
CA LYS A 384 -7.91 -47.96 28.43
C LYS A 384 -6.79 -48.96 28.69
N ALA A 385 -5.61 -48.44 29.09
CA ALA A 385 -4.46 -49.27 29.46
C ALA A 385 -4.69 -50.03 30.76
N LEU A 386 -5.30 -49.37 31.78
CA LEU A 386 -5.66 -50.01 33.07
C LEU A 386 -6.71 -51.09 32.87
N ASP A 387 -7.78 -50.84 32.08
CA ASP A 387 -8.81 -51.80 31.80
C ASP A 387 -8.22 -53.05 31.12
N ARG A 388 -7.30 -52.85 30.17
CA ARG A 388 -6.59 -53.94 29.50
C ARG A 388 -5.66 -54.69 30.44
N LEU A 389 -4.88 -53.99 31.27
CA LEU A 389 -3.99 -54.56 32.25
C LEU A 389 -4.75 -55.38 33.30
N HIS A 390 -5.92 -54.89 33.74
CA HIS A 390 -6.79 -55.58 34.64
C HIS A 390 -7.23 -56.97 34.08
N ILE A 391 -7.63 -57.00 32.80
CA ILE A 391 -7.95 -58.26 32.12
C ILE A 391 -6.74 -59.17 32.05
N LEU A 392 -5.58 -58.67 31.69
CA LEU A 392 -4.33 -59.43 31.58
C LEU A 392 -3.88 -60.01 32.91
N ASP A 393 -3.99 -59.26 34.00
CA ASP A 393 -3.69 -59.78 35.37
C ASP A 393 -4.60 -60.94 35.73
N GLY A 394 -5.88 -60.93 35.35
CA GLY A 394 -6.79 -62.08 35.51
C GLY A 394 -6.38 -63.29 34.67
N LEU A 395 -6.01 -63.06 33.44
CA LEU A 395 -5.55 -64.11 32.52
C LEU A 395 -4.22 -64.74 33.00
N MET A 396 -3.29 -63.99 33.52
CA MET A 396 -2.05 -64.46 34.11
C MET A 396 -2.32 -65.39 35.28
N ARG A 397 -3.21 -65.00 36.23
CA ARG A 397 -3.61 -65.84 37.33
C ARG A 397 -4.23 -67.15 36.87
N ALA A 398 -5.06 -67.11 35.81
CA ALA A 398 -5.67 -68.30 35.23
C ALA A 398 -4.65 -69.23 34.57
N ILE A 399 -3.64 -68.67 33.90
CA ILE A 399 -2.55 -69.47 33.29
C ILE A 399 -1.65 -70.12 34.35
N ASP A 400 -1.37 -69.42 35.45
CA ASP A 400 -0.57 -69.93 36.53
C ASP A 400 -1.26 -71.10 37.27
N ALA A 401 -2.61 -71.11 37.33
CA ALA A 401 -3.44 -72.17 37.91
C ALA A 401 -4.20 -72.96 36.88
N LEU A 402 -3.65 -73.21 35.69
CA LEU A 402 -4.31 -73.72 34.49
C LEU A 402 -5.08 -75.01 34.73
N ASP A 403 -4.45 -76.00 35.37
CA ASP A 403 -5.05 -77.30 35.64
C ASP A 403 -6.32 -77.18 36.53
N ALA A 404 -6.28 -76.34 37.53
CA ALA A 404 -7.41 -76.08 38.41
C ALA A 404 -8.53 -75.35 37.70
N VAL A 405 -8.22 -74.43 36.81
CA VAL A 405 -9.17 -73.71 35.96
C VAL A 405 -9.89 -74.59 34.99
N ILE A 406 -9.16 -75.47 34.29
CA ILE A 406 -9.75 -76.48 33.36
C ILE A 406 -10.63 -77.49 34.14
N ALA A 407 -10.15 -77.96 35.30
CA ALA A 407 -10.97 -78.92 36.11
C ALA A 407 -12.27 -78.25 36.63
N LEU A 408 -12.21 -76.96 37.04
CA LEU A 408 -13.37 -76.21 37.49
C LEU A 408 -14.39 -76.08 36.36
N ILE A 409 -13.97 -75.54 35.17
CA ILE A 409 -14.86 -75.33 34.04
C ILE A 409 -15.52 -76.58 33.57
N ARG A 410 -14.77 -77.70 33.53
CA ARG A 410 -15.33 -79.02 33.15
C ARG A 410 -16.38 -79.56 34.12
N ARG A 411 -16.30 -79.30 35.40
CA ARG A 411 -17.24 -79.76 36.43
C ARG A 411 -18.46 -78.87 36.61
N SER A 412 -18.40 -77.57 36.14
CA SER A 412 -19.47 -76.61 36.25
C SER A 412 -20.60 -76.94 35.26
N PRO A 413 -21.83 -77.06 35.68
CA PRO A 413 -22.98 -77.39 34.82
C PRO A 413 -23.36 -76.18 33.90
N THR A 414 -23.13 -74.95 34.36
CA THR A 414 -23.51 -73.76 33.60
C THR A 414 -22.32 -72.75 33.57
N THR A 415 -22.34 -71.85 32.57
CA THR A 415 -21.31 -70.79 32.45
C THR A 415 -21.32 -69.86 33.67
N ASP A 416 -22.43 -69.54 34.27
CA ASP A 416 -22.61 -68.73 35.46
C ASP A 416 -21.95 -69.33 36.68
N GLU A 417 -22.17 -70.64 36.91
CA GLU A 417 -21.49 -71.39 37.97
C GLU A 417 -19.99 -71.48 37.77
N ALA A 418 -19.55 -71.64 36.51
CA ALA A 418 -18.12 -71.58 36.18
C ALA A 418 -17.51 -70.21 36.49
N ARG A 419 -18.23 -69.12 36.15
CA ARG A 419 -17.81 -67.72 36.46
C ARG A 419 -17.65 -67.51 37.96
N VAL A 420 -18.66 -67.82 38.76
CA VAL A 420 -18.59 -67.69 40.22
C VAL A 420 -17.47 -68.53 40.79
N GLY A 421 -17.29 -69.78 40.32
CA GLY A 421 -16.22 -70.64 40.77
C GLY A 421 -14.82 -70.12 40.41
N LEU A 422 -14.65 -69.45 39.25
CA LEU A 422 -13.40 -68.79 38.87
C LEU A 422 -13.09 -67.58 39.76
N MET A 423 -14.11 -66.79 40.07
CA MET A 423 -13.96 -65.63 40.96
C MET A 423 -13.46 -66.07 42.35
N GLU A 424 -13.97 -67.14 42.89
CA GLU A 424 -13.52 -67.67 44.18
C GLU A 424 -12.12 -68.32 44.09
N LEU A 425 -11.86 -69.15 43.03
CA LEU A 425 -10.64 -69.89 42.88
C LEU A 425 -9.44 -68.98 42.70
N LEU A 426 -9.54 -67.93 41.84
CA LEU A 426 -8.44 -67.08 41.45
C LEU A 426 -8.42 -65.73 42.17
N SER A 427 -9.44 -65.43 42.98
CA SER A 427 -9.66 -64.12 43.53
C SER A 427 -9.69 -63.03 42.48
N VAL A 428 -10.49 -63.23 41.41
CA VAL A 428 -10.69 -62.32 40.28
C VAL A 428 -12.13 -61.78 40.31
N ASP A 429 -12.38 -60.70 39.66
CA ASP A 429 -13.70 -60.13 39.51
C ASP A 429 -14.48 -60.70 38.29
N GLU A 430 -15.70 -60.22 38.12
CA GLU A 430 -16.62 -60.73 37.09
C GLU A 430 -16.03 -60.48 35.66
N ILE A 431 -15.45 -59.28 35.42
CA ILE A 431 -14.85 -58.92 34.09
C ILE A 431 -13.67 -59.83 33.80
N GLN A 432 -12.81 -60.10 34.78
CA GLN A 432 -11.68 -61.02 34.60
C GLN A 432 -12.14 -62.47 34.39
N ALA A 433 -13.13 -62.94 35.19
CA ALA A 433 -13.72 -64.27 35.04
C ALA A 433 -14.34 -64.49 33.66
N GLU A 434 -15.07 -63.50 33.10
CA GLU A 434 -15.64 -63.53 31.75
C GLU A 434 -14.54 -63.58 30.69
N ALA A 435 -13.48 -62.81 30.86
CA ALA A 435 -12.32 -62.85 29.97
C ALA A 435 -11.62 -64.21 29.98
N ILE A 436 -11.52 -64.88 31.16
CA ILE A 436 -10.98 -66.22 31.29
C ILE A 436 -11.87 -67.24 30.57
N LEU A 437 -13.21 -67.14 30.73
CA LEU A 437 -14.16 -68.08 30.10
C LEU A 437 -14.14 -67.95 28.56
N SER A 438 -13.92 -66.75 28.05
CA SER A 438 -13.79 -66.45 26.63
C SER A 438 -12.45 -66.84 26.00
N LEU A 439 -11.48 -67.34 26.83
CA LEU A 439 -10.12 -67.68 26.38
C LEU A 439 -10.14 -68.86 25.43
N GLN A 440 -9.59 -68.64 24.24
CA GLN A 440 -9.43 -69.74 23.26
C GLN A 440 -8.30 -70.67 23.67
N LEU A 441 -8.53 -72.02 23.53
CA LEU A 441 -7.56 -73.08 23.90
C LEU A 441 -6.19 -72.89 23.26
N ARG A 442 -6.08 -72.32 22.08
CA ARG A 442 -4.80 -72.03 21.41
C ARG A 442 -3.91 -71.01 22.20
N ARG A 443 -4.51 -70.16 23.02
CA ARG A 443 -3.79 -69.15 23.84
C ARG A 443 -3.13 -69.78 25.08
N LEU A 444 -3.35 -71.08 25.35
CA LEU A 444 -2.71 -71.82 26.44
C LEU A 444 -1.30 -72.30 26.06
N ALA A 445 -0.87 -72.18 24.80
CA ALA A 445 0.46 -72.58 24.37
C ALA A 445 1.55 -71.70 25.02
N ALA A 446 2.73 -72.28 25.31
CA ALA A 446 3.83 -71.62 25.98
C ALA A 446 4.27 -70.29 25.32
N LEU A 447 4.21 -70.20 23.99
CA LEU A 447 4.51 -68.99 23.24
C LEU A 447 3.50 -67.86 23.48
N GLU A 448 2.21 -68.18 23.66
CA GLU A 448 1.17 -67.20 23.94
C GLU A 448 1.27 -66.68 25.37
N ARG A 449 1.68 -67.52 26.34
CA ARG A 449 1.98 -67.09 27.71
C ARG A 449 3.10 -66.04 27.74
N LEU A 450 4.20 -66.20 26.99
CA LEU A 450 5.23 -65.18 26.87
C LEU A 450 4.72 -63.89 26.25
N LYS A 451 3.84 -63.93 25.25
CA LYS A 451 3.21 -62.74 24.68
C LYS A 451 2.33 -61.99 25.71
N ILE A 452 1.53 -62.71 26.49
CA ILE A 452 0.72 -62.09 27.55
C ILE A 452 1.62 -61.43 28.62
N GLN A 453 2.73 -62.07 29.00
CA GLN A 453 3.68 -61.46 29.92
C GLN A 453 4.33 -60.21 29.34
N GLN A 454 4.75 -60.24 28.08
CA GLN A 454 5.34 -59.08 27.40
C GLN A 454 4.32 -57.94 27.30
N GLU A 455 3.07 -58.21 26.87
CA GLU A 455 1.99 -57.24 26.79
C GLU A 455 1.72 -56.61 28.18
N THR A 456 1.73 -57.42 29.23
CA THR A 456 1.54 -56.95 30.62
C THR A 456 2.65 -56.00 31.05
N GLU A 457 3.91 -56.32 30.78
CA GLU A 457 5.05 -55.46 31.13
C GLU A 457 5.04 -54.14 30.34
N GLU A 458 4.87 -54.21 29.01
CA GLU A 458 4.71 -53.05 28.15
C GLU A 458 3.59 -52.11 28.61
N LEU A 459 2.43 -52.69 29.00
CA LEU A 459 1.32 -51.87 29.53
C LEU A 459 1.62 -51.25 30.90
N ARG A 460 2.39 -51.96 31.78
CA ARG A 460 2.80 -51.40 33.07
C ARG A 460 3.73 -50.22 32.88
N GLU A 461 4.70 -50.33 32.00
CA GLU A 461 5.57 -49.26 31.62
C GLU A 461 4.76 -48.06 31.04
N ARG A 462 3.82 -48.33 30.12
CA ARG A 462 2.95 -47.32 29.55
C ARG A 462 2.04 -46.66 30.59
N VAL A 463 1.48 -47.39 31.54
CA VAL A 463 0.68 -46.84 32.65
C VAL A 463 1.54 -45.94 33.55
N ALA A 464 2.77 -46.32 33.83
CA ALA A 464 3.70 -45.52 34.60
C ALA A 464 4.03 -44.20 33.84
N ASP A 465 4.31 -44.28 32.53
CA ASP A 465 4.57 -43.13 31.68
C ASP A 465 3.35 -42.14 31.60
N LEU A 466 2.13 -42.68 31.37
CA LEU A 466 0.91 -41.87 31.31
C LEU A 466 0.60 -41.19 32.64
N ARG A 467 0.83 -41.85 33.78
CA ARG A 467 0.72 -41.22 35.12
C ARG A 467 1.74 -40.13 35.31
N ASP A 468 2.96 -40.33 34.86
CA ASP A 468 4.01 -39.33 34.93
C ASP A 468 3.68 -38.09 34.06
N ILE A 469 3.10 -38.25 32.84
CA ILE A 469 2.61 -37.13 32.01
C ILE A 469 1.52 -36.35 32.76
N LEU A 470 0.57 -37.01 33.42
CA LEU A 470 -0.49 -36.36 34.18
C LEU A 470 0.04 -35.58 35.37
N ALA A 471 1.10 -36.08 36.02
CA ALA A 471 1.66 -35.48 37.24
C ALA A 471 2.58 -34.28 36.96
N ARG A 472 3.14 -34.16 35.75
CA ARG A 472 4.18 -33.17 35.41
C ARG A 472 3.76 -32.24 34.25
N PRO A 473 3.39 -30.98 34.53
CA PRO A 473 3.03 -29.98 33.53
C PRO A 473 4.15 -29.73 32.49
N GLU A 474 5.42 -29.88 32.87
CA GLU A 474 6.55 -29.72 31.92
C GLU A 474 6.48 -30.78 30.82
N ARG A 475 6.12 -32.03 31.14
CA ARG A 475 5.96 -33.08 30.15
C ARG A 475 4.78 -32.81 29.22
N GLN A 476 3.68 -32.29 29.74
CA GLN A 476 2.52 -31.91 28.92
C GLN A 476 2.92 -30.83 27.90
N ARG A 477 3.62 -29.77 28.34
CA ARG A 477 4.17 -28.72 27.44
C ARG A 477 5.16 -29.29 26.42
N GLY A 478 6.03 -30.20 26.84
CA GLY A 478 6.98 -30.88 25.95
C GLY A 478 6.32 -31.69 24.84
N ILE A 479 5.18 -32.33 25.13
CA ILE A 479 4.37 -33.05 24.13
C ILE A 479 3.79 -32.06 23.11
N ILE A 480 3.16 -30.93 23.57
CA ILE A 480 2.64 -29.90 22.68
C ILE A 480 3.74 -29.33 21.80
N SER A 481 4.90 -29.02 22.38
CA SER A 481 6.07 -28.51 21.67
C SER A 481 6.51 -29.46 20.55
N THR A 482 6.65 -30.75 20.85
CA THR A 482 7.06 -31.77 19.86
C THR A 482 6.02 -31.91 18.75
N GLU A 483 4.76 -32.06 19.10
CA GLU A 483 3.65 -32.23 18.14
C GLU A 483 3.51 -31.01 17.22
N LEU A 484 3.65 -29.79 17.74
CA LEU A 484 3.62 -28.56 16.96
C LEU A 484 4.85 -28.44 16.04
N ALA A 485 6.03 -28.85 16.52
CA ALA A 485 7.25 -28.88 15.71
C ALA A 485 7.12 -29.83 14.51
N GLU A 486 6.59 -31.04 14.71
CA GLU A 486 6.32 -32.01 13.63
C GLU A 486 5.36 -31.45 12.58
N ILE A 487 4.29 -30.79 13.02
CA ILE A 487 3.32 -30.15 12.12
C ILE A 487 3.97 -29.02 11.34
N THR A 488 4.77 -28.20 12.00
CA THR A 488 5.48 -27.06 11.40
C THR A 488 6.54 -27.53 10.39
N GLU A 489 7.28 -28.58 10.67
CA GLU A 489 8.24 -29.17 9.74
C GLU A 489 7.52 -29.70 8.48
N LYS A 490 6.40 -30.38 8.65
CA LYS A 490 5.66 -31.03 7.57
C LYS A 490 4.89 -30.06 6.68
N PHE A 491 4.29 -29.01 7.24
CA PHE A 491 3.33 -28.12 6.56
C PHE A 491 3.77 -26.67 6.49
N GLY A 492 4.79 -26.26 7.23
CA GLY A 492 5.29 -24.91 7.22
C GLY A 492 5.99 -24.55 5.91
N ASP A 493 5.63 -23.42 5.33
CA ASP A 493 6.21 -22.86 4.11
C ASP A 493 6.83 -21.47 4.36
N GLU A 494 7.44 -20.92 3.32
CA GLU A 494 7.99 -19.56 3.38
C GLU A 494 6.88 -18.52 3.37
N ARG A 495 7.19 -17.34 3.94
CA ARG A 495 6.32 -16.18 3.94
C ARG A 495 6.02 -15.73 2.51
N ARG A 496 4.75 -15.47 2.20
CA ARG A 496 4.29 -14.96 0.91
C ARG A 496 4.26 -13.43 0.89
N THR A 497 3.75 -12.79 1.95
CA THR A 497 3.61 -11.35 2.05
C THR A 497 4.92 -10.70 2.49
N ARG A 498 5.43 -9.74 1.73
CA ARG A 498 6.61 -8.95 2.08
C ARG A 498 6.23 -7.78 2.98
N ILE A 499 7.09 -7.43 3.94
CA ILE A 499 6.92 -6.27 4.83
C ILE A 499 8.06 -5.30 4.51
N VAL A 500 7.72 -4.09 4.08
CA VAL A 500 8.68 -3.05 3.72
C VAL A 500 8.48 -1.81 4.59
N PRO A 501 9.52 -0.98 4.80
CA PRO A 501 9.37 0.29 5.46
C PRO A 501 8.31 1.15 4.76
N HIS A 502 7.56 1.95 5.52
CA HIS A 502 6.63 2.92 4.95
C HIS A 502 7.42 4.18 4.57
N GLU A 503 7.57 4.44 3.29
CA GLU A 503 8.25 5.62 2.73
C GLU A 503 7.36 6.89 2.79
N GLY A 504 6.64 7.12 3.86
CA GLY A 504 5.78 8.29 4.01
C GLY A 504 4.51 8.28 3.13
N GLU A 505 3.70 9.32 3.27
CA GLU A 505 2.54 9.54 2.39
C GLU A 505 3.03 10.04 1.02
N MET A 506 2.48 9.51 -0.08
CA MET A 506 2.74 10.03 -1.43
C MET A 506 2.38 11.51 -1.49
N SER A 507 3.36 12.34 -1.85
CA SER A 507 3.15 13.76 -2.05
C SER A 507 2.30 14.02 -3.31
N MET A 508 1.73 15.21 -3.43
CA MET A 508 1.05 15.61 -4.68
C MET A 508 2.02 15.61 -5.87
N GLU A 509 3.31 15.86 -5.62
CA GLU A 509 4.38 15.85 -6.63
C GLU A 509 4.59 14.46 -7.26
N ASP A 510 4.49 13.38 -6.44
CA ASP A 510 4.63 12.00 -6.93
C ASP A 510 3.51 11.57 -7.91
N LEU A 511 2.44 12.35 -7.98
CA LEU A 511 1.26 12.10 -8.82
C LEU A 511 1.26 12.90 -10.12
N ILE A 512 2.20 13.82 -10.28
CA ILE A 512 2.29 14.75 -11.39
C ILE A 512 3.59 14.48 -12.14
N PRO A 513 3.57 14.35 -13.50
CA PRO A 513 4.80 14.19 -14.25
C PRO A 513 5.65 15.46 -14.16
N GLU A 514 6.97 15.30 -14.03
CA GLU A 514 7.90 16.40 -14.16
C GLU A 514 8.07 16.69 -15.67
N GLU A 515 7.55 17.82 -16.10
CA GLU A 515 7.56 18.27 -17.50
C GLU A 515 7.99 19.73 -17.55
N GLU A 516 8.64 20.11 -18.65
CA GLU A 516 8.90 21.53 -18.94
C GLU A 516 7.62 22.23 -19.38
N VAL A 517 7.36 23.36 -18.76
CA VAL A 517 6.18 24.19 -19.03
C VAL A 517 6.55 25.65 -19.21
N VAL A 518 5.88 26.32 -20.13
CA VAL A 518 5.92 27.77 -20.27
C VAL A 518 4.88 28.39 -19.37
N VAL A 519 5.30 29.25 -18.48
CA VAL A 519 4.40 30.04 -17.63
C VAL A 519 4.26 31.43 -18.25
N THR A 520 3.00 31.83 -18.45
CA THR A 520 2.64 33.16 -18.97
C THR A 520 1.78 33.88 -17.96
N ILE A 521 2.20 35.12 -17.59
CA ILE A 521 1.45 35.95 -16.65
C ILE A 521 1.24 37.31 -17.28
N THR A 522 0.00 37.81 -17.27
CA THR A 522 -0.36 39.11 -17.82
C THR A 522 -0.31 40.18 -16.74
N ARG A 523 -0.21 41.46 -17.14
CA ARG A 523 -0.27 42.62 -16.25
C ARG A 523 -1.58 42.66 -15.46
N GLY A 524 -2.69 42.22 -16.07
CA GLY A 524 -3.98 42.07 -15.40
C GLY A 524 -4.06 40.92 -14.42
N GLY A 525 -2.94 40.19 -14.16
CA GLY A 525 -2.87 39.12 -13.17
C GLY A 525 -3.41 37.77 -13.64
N TYR A 526 -3.59 37.52 -14.93
CA TYR A 526 -3.98 36.21 -15.46
C TYR A 526 -2.75 35.34 -15.69
N ALA A 527 -2.73 34.14 -15.13
CA ALA A 527 -1.65 33.19 -15.28
C ALA A 527 -2.14 31.89 -15.92
N LYS A 528 -1.28 31.26 -16.71
CA LYS A 528 -1.44 29.91 -17.25
C LYS A 528 -0.09 29.24 -17.41
N ARG A 529 -0.07 27.91 -17.42
CA ARG A 529 1.05 27.11 -17.87
C ARG A 529 0.66 26.38 -19.17
N THR A 530 1.60 26.24 -20.05
CA THR A 530 1.42 25.55 -21.34
C THR A 530 2.62 24.64 -21.55
N ARG A 531 2.42 23.43 -22.03
CA ARG A 531 3.53 22.51 -22.36
C ARG A 531 4.42 23.12 -23.45
N THR A 532 5.73 23.00 -23.34
CA THR A 532 6.73 23.52 -24.29
C THR A 532 6.49 22.99 -25.69
N ASP A 533 6.00 21.75 -25.86
CA ASP A 533 5.67 21.14 -27.15
C ASP A 533 4.69 21.97 -28.00
N ASN A 534 3.82 22.76 -27.34
CA ASN A 534 2.86 23.64 -28.05
C ASN A 534 3.53 24.88 -28.66
N TYR A 535 4.78 25.15 -28.31
CA TYR A 535 5.58 26.26 -28.84
C TYR A 535 6.65 25.82 -29.85
N ARG A 536 6.93 24.51 -29.95
CA ARG A 536 7.90 23.97 -30.96
C ARG A 536 7.40 24.12 -32.36
N SER A 537 8.27 24.68 -33.17
CA SER A 537 8.36 24.80 -34.61
C SER A 537 7.66 26.01 -35.29
N GLN A 538 8.43 27.08 -35.51
CA GLN A 538 8.31 27.84 -36.74
C GLN A 538 9.70 28.04 -37.37
N LYS A 539 9.86 27.64 -38.64
CA LYS A 539 11.08 27.89 -39.40
C LYS A 539 11.28 29.41 -39.61
N ARG A 540 12.55 29.86 -39.66
CA ARG A 540 12.96 31.24 -39.96
C ARG A 540 12.06 31.93 -41.00
N GLY A 541 11.50 33.11 -40.65
CA GLY A 541 10.70 33.96 -41.54
C GLY A 541 9.20 34.00 -41.25
N GLY A 542 8.71 33.39 -40.13
CA GLY A 542 7.30 33.45 -39.73
C GLY A 542 6.93 34.82 -39.17
N LYS A 543 5.76 35.36 -39.51
CA LYS A 543 5.12 36.50 -38.83
C LYS A 543 4.85 36.08 -37.43
N GLY A 544 5.34 36.83 -36.39
CA GLY A 544 5.25 36.54 -34.99
C GLY A 544 3.93 35.91 -34.53
N VAL A 545 4.02 35.01 -33.55
CA VAL A 545 2.89 34.18 -33.06
C VAL A 545 2.14 34.96 -31.99
N ARG A 546 0.80 35.07 -32.06
CA ARG A 546 -0.03 35.57 -30.96
C ARG A 546 0.03 34.59 -29.81
N GLY A 547 0.59 35.05 -28.66
CA GLY A 547 0.76 34.20 -27.47
C GLY A 547 -0.49 34.02 -26.59
N THR A 548 -1.51 34.88 -26.77
CA THR A 548 -2.77 34.83 -25.98
C THR A 548 -3.82 35.71 -26.62
N GLN A 549 -5.11 35.33 -26.56
CA GLN A 549 -6.22 36.26 -26.85
C GLN A 549 -6.43 37.14 -25.60
N LEU A 550 -5.86 38.32 -25.62
CA LEU A 550 -6.02 39.32 -24.55
C LEU A 550 -7.32 40.11 -24.79
N ARG A 551 -8.05 40.44 -23.72
CA ARG A 551 -9.19 41.36 -23.77
C ARG A 551 -8.76 42.75 -23.32
N GLY A 552 -9.00 43.76 -24.17
CA GLY A 552 -8.70 45.18 -23.86
C GLY A 552 -7.20 45.46 -23.85
N ASP A 553 -6.74 46.27 -22.88
CA ASP A 553 -5.36 46.75 -22.73
C ASP A 553 -4.47 45.82 -21.90
N ASP A 554 -4.85 44.52 -21.68
CA ASP A 554 -4.02 43.58 -20.93
C ASP A 554 -2.87 43.07 -21.79
N VAL A 555 -1.68 42.94 -21.20
CA VAL A 555 -0.43 42.54 -21.88
C VAL A 555 0.28 41.46 -21.10
N VAL A 556 1.04 40.61 -21.77
CA VAL A 556 1.93 39.62 -21.13
C VAL A 556 3.09 40.38 -20.49
N GLU A 557 3.31 40.20 -19.21
CA GLU A 557 4.36 40.82 -18.43
C GLU A 557 5.50 39.89 -18.04
N HIS A 558 5.13 38.61 -17.71
CA HIS A 558 6.10 37.57 -17.38
C HIS A 558 5.89 36.37 -18.27
N PHE A 559 6.97 35.91 -18.88
CA PHE A 559 7.02 34.74 -19.74
C PHE A 559 8.33 33.99 -19.51
N PHE A 560 8.28 32.75 -19.01
CA PHE A 560 9.47 31.96 -18.71
C PHE A 560 9.17 30.48 -18.75
N VAL A 561 10.21 29.66 -18.99
CA VAL A 561 10.15 28.19 -18.92
C VAL A 561 10.58 27.74 -17.54
N THR A 562 9.92 26.70 -17.05
CA THR A 562 10.21 26.06 -15.77
C THR A 562 9.74 24.60 -15.80
N THR A 563 10.10 23.80 -14.81
CA THR A 563 9.53 22.47 -14.64
C THR A 563 8.28 22.51 -13.75
N THR A 564 7.37 21.58 -13.95
CA THR A 564 6.13 21.46 -13.15
C THR A 564 6.39 21.44 -11.64
N HIS A 565 7.52 20.87 -11.20
CA HIS A 565 7.87 20.71 -9.79
C HIS A 565 8.61 21.89 -9.15
N ASN A 566 9.02 22.89 -9.93
CA ASN A 566 9.69 24.06 -9.40
C ASN A 566 8.78 24.93 -8.55
N TRP A 567 9.34 25.56 -7.52
CA TRP A 567 8.71 26.63 -6.79
C TRP A 567 8.75 27.92 -7.61
N LEU A 568 7.62 28.59 -7.72
CA LEU A 568 7.50 29.93 -8.25
C LEU A 568 7.34 30.89 -7.08
N LEU A 569 8.28 31.84 -6.97
CA LEU A 569 8.27 32.90 -5.98
C LEU A 569 7.75 34.17 -6.63
N PHE A 570 6.56 34.61 -6.25
CA PHE A 570 5.90 35.80 -6.77
C PHE A 570 6.20 36.97 -5.86
N PHE A 571 7.05 37.88 -6.30
CA PHE A 571 7.36 39.11 -5.61
C PHE A 571 6.41 40.21 -6.07
N THR A 572 5.83 40.94 -5.14
CA THR A 572 4.85 41.99 -5.43
C THR A 572 5.40 43.38 -5.24
N ASN A 573 4.79 44.38 -5.90
CA ASN A 573 5.10 45.78 -5.76
C ASN A 573 5.09 46.27 -4.31
N LEU A 574 4.29 45.66 -3.42
CA LEU A 574 4.20 45.97 -1.99
C LEU A 574 5.31 45.30 -1.14
N GLY A 575 6.34 44.70 -1.79
CA GLY A 575 7.46 44.08 -1.09
C GLY A 575 7.13 42.77 -0.36
N ARG A 576 6.11 42.08 -0.81
CA ARG A 576 5.73 40.76 -0.31
C ARG A 576 6.17 39.65 -1.28
N VAL A 577 6.29 38.45 -0.78
CA VAL A 577 6.53 37.28 -1.61
C VAL A 577 5.50 36.16 -1.29
N TYR A 578 4.94 35.60 -2.32
CA TYR A 578 4.07 34.41 -2.30
C TYR A 578 4.77 33.27 -3.01
N ARG A 579 4.39 32.04 -2.72
CA ARG A 579 4.94 30.86 -3.40
C ARG A 579 3.84 29.92 -3.84
N ALA A 580 4.03 29.31 -4.99
CA ALA A 580 3.23 28.18 -5.48
C ALA A 580 4.12 27.24 -6.26
N LYS A 581 3.75 25.99 -6.38
CA LYS A 581 4.39 25.06 -7.32
C LYS A 581 3.91 25.37 -8.74
N ALA A 582 4.78 25.20 -9.73
CA ALA A 582 4.41 25.48 -11.11
C ALA A 582 3.23 24.61 -11.59
N TYR A 583 3.07 23.38 -11.08
CA TYR A 583 1.90 22.52 -11.36
C TYR A 583 0.57 23.08 -10.80
N GLU A 584 0.58 23.97 -9.82
CA GLU A 584 -0.63 24.60 -9.27
C GLU A 584 -1.20 25.68 -10.20
N ILE A 585 -0.37 26.20 -11.12
CA ILE A 585 -0.83 27.13 -12.15
C ILE A 585 -1.71 26.39 -13.15
N PRO A 586 -2.88 26.93 -13.50
CA PRO A 586 -3.82 26.27 -14.40
C PRO A 586 -3.19 25.96 -15.77
N GLU A 587 -3.38 24.73 -16.24
CA GLU A 587 -2.97 24.35 -17.57
C GLU A 587 -3.94 24.94 -18.60
N GLY A 588 -3.40 25.47 -19.67
CA GLY A 588 -4.18 26.06 -20.75
C GLY A 588 -3.46 25.94 -22.09
N GLY A 589 -4.26 25.88 -23.15
CA GLY A 589 -3.73 25.98 -24.50
C GLY A 589 -3.09 27.35 -24.75
N ARG A 590 -2.30 27.45 -25.84
CA ARG A 590 -1.59 28.68 -26.22
C ARG A 590 -2.51 29.91 -26.27
N ASP A 591 -3.74 29.77 -26.77
CA ASP A 591 -4.72 30.85 -26.94
C ASP A 591 -5.63 31.05 -25.71
N ALA A 592 -5.52 30.23 -24.66
CA ALA A 592 -6.32 30.32 -23.45
C ALA A 592 -5.95 31.56 -22.64
N LYS A 593 -6.95 32.20 -22.02
CA LYS A 593 -6.75 33.37 -21.16
C LYS A 593 -6.02 33.05 -19.85
N GLY A 594 -6.13 31.81 -19.33
CA GLY A 594 -5.68 31.42 -18.01
C GLY A 594 -6.66 31.83 -16.90
N GLN A 595 -6.21 31.75 -15.64
CA GLN A 595 -6.97 32.17 -14.45
C GLN A 595 -6.25 33.31 -13.72
N HIS A 596 -7.01 34.12 -13.04
CA HIS A 596 -6.46 35.22 -12.27
C HIS A 596 -5.69 34.68 -11.04
N VAL A 597 -4.46 35.14 -10.85
CA VAL A 597 -3.56 34.68 -9.75
C VAL A 597 -4.14 34.89 -8.36
N ALA A 598 -5.05 35.87 -8.18
CA ALA A 598 -5.76 36.04 -6.92
C ALA A 598 -6.64 34.81 -6.52
N ASN A 599 -6.94 33.90 -7.42
CA ASN A 599 -7.57 32.63 -7.09
C ASN A 599 -6.58 31.63 -6.48
N LEU A 600 -5.29 31.83 -6.71
CA LEU A 600 -4.21 30.98 -6.23
C LEU A 600 -3.47 31.61 -5.04
N LEU A 601 -3.24 32.92 -5.11
CA LEU A 601 -2.46 33.71 -4.14
C LEU A 601 -3.35 34.76 -3.48
N ALA A 602 -3.30 34.84 -2.15
CA ALA A 602 -4.11 35.76 -1.38
C ALA A 602 -3.52 37.19 -1.41
N PHE A 603 -3.58 37.86 -2.57
CA PHE A 603 -3.09 39.24 -2.76
C PHE A 603 -3.91 40.25 -1.96
N GLN A 604 -3.26 41.32 -1.55
CA GLN A 604 -3.89 42.49 -0.95
C GLN A 604 -4.49 43.41 -2.05
N PRO A 605 -5.37 44.35 -1.69
CA PRO A 605 -5.81 45.37 -2.63
C PRO A 605 -4.60 46.14 -3.24
N ASP A 606 -4.66 46.45 -4.53
CA ASP A 606 -3.62 47.15 -5.29
C ASP A 606 -2.26 46.42 -5.37
N GLU A 607 -2.20 45.15 -4.99
CA GLU A 607 -1.01 44.31 -5.07
C GLU A 607 -0.94 43.65 -6.47
N HIS A 608 0.19 43.83 -7.14
CA HIS A 608 0.46 43.18 -8.43
C HIS A 608 1.89 42.58 -8.43
N ILE A 609 2.11 41.62 -9.36
CA ILE A 609 3.38 40.96 -9.48
C ILE A 609 4.41 41.88 -10.07
N ALA A 610 5.54 42.05 -9.37
CA ALA A 610 6.70 42.85 -9.85
C ALA A 610 7.75 41.93 -10.50
N GLN A 611 7.96 40.72 -9.94
CA GLN A 611 8.94 39.77 -10.44
C GLN A 611 8.51 38.35 -10.06
N VAL A 612 8.85 37.37 -10.90
CA VAL A 612 8.70 35.95 -10.59
C VAL A 612 10.04 35.24 -10.73
N LEU A 613 10.40 34.45 -9.73
CA LEU A 613 11.59 33.60 -9.79
C LEU A 613 11.17 32.13 -9.70
N ALA A 614 11.75 31.27 -10.54
CA ALA A 614 11.61 29.84 -10.46
C ALA A 614 12.84 29.24 -9.78
N ILE A 615 12.63 28.42 -8.74
CA ILE A 615 13.68 27.70 -8.03
C ILE A 615 13.27 26.25 -7.85
N ARG A 616 14.21 25.35 -7.92
CA ARG A 616 13.96 23.92 -7.63
C ARG A 616 13.88 23.68 -6.12
N THR A 617 14.87 24.21 -5.41
CA THR A 617 15.00 24.17 -3.95
C THR A 617 15.41 25.53 -3.41
N TYR A 618 15.31 25.74 -2.10
CA TYR A 618 15.84 26.96 -1.44
C TYR A 618 17.35 26.90 -1.21
N GLU A 619 18.04 25.90 -1.75
CA GLU A 619 19.49 25.68 -1.72
C GLU A 619 20.14 25.97 -3.08
N ASP A 620 19.35 26.32 -4.11
CA ASP A 620 19.83 26.61 -5.47
C ASP A 620 20.74 27.86 -5.51
N ALA A 621 20.64 28.72 -4.52
CA ALA A 621 21.51 29.89 -4.37
C ALA A 621 21.67 30.30 -2.88
N ASP A 622 22.76 31.00 -2.56
CA ASP A 622 23.02 31.46 -1.19
C ASP A 622 22.08 32.59 -0.77
N PHE A 623 21.82 33.52 -1.67
CA PHE A 623 21.13 34.76 -1.35
C PHE A 623 20.08 35.14 -2.40
N LEU A 624 19.04 35.80 -1.92
CA LEU A 624 18.11 36.57 -2.70
C LEU A 624 18.45 38.07 -2.56
N VAL A 625 18.55 38.77 -3.68
CA VAL A 625 18.71 40.23 -3.71
C VAL A 625 17.44 40.86 -4.27
N LEU A 626 16.94 41.85 -3.57
CA LEU A 626 15.77 42.63 -3.93
C LEU A 626 16.16 44.06 -4.21
N ALA A 627 15.56 44.70 -5.23
CA ALA A 627 15.80 46.06 -5.58
C ALA A 627 14.50 46.86 -5.72
N THR A 628 14.45 48.05 -5.15
CA THR A 628 13.30 48.96 -5.18
C THR A 628 13.43 50.03 -6.25
N LYS A 629 12.34 50.63 -6.66
CA LYS A 629 12.21 51.71 -7.63
C LYS A 629 13.11 52.91 -7.28
N ARG A 630 13.25 53.20 -6.00
CA ARG A 630 14.14 54.29 -5.50
C ARG A 630 15.60 53.87 -5.29
N GLY A 631 15.98 52.71 -5.84
CA GLY A 631 17.36 52.23 -5.86
C GLY A 631 17.89 51.71 -4.53
N LEU A 632 17.01 51.29 -3.61
CA LEU A 632 17.45 50.52 -2.45
C LEU A 632 17.68 49.07 -2.87
N VAL A 633 18.70 48.42 -2.33
CA VAL A 633 19.02 47.01 -2.54
C VAL A 633 19.13 46.28 -1.21
N LYS A 634 18.78 45.00 -1.20
CA LYS A 634 18.79 44.17 0.00
C LYS A 634 19.22 42.77 -0.33
N LYS A 635 20.23 42.22 0.35
CA LYS A 635 20.70 40.84 0.28
C LYS A 635 20.18 40.07 1.50
N THR A 636 19.56 38.92 1.30
CA THR A 636 18.98 38.09 2.36
C THR A 636 19.21 36.60 2.00
N PRO A 637 19.57 35.71 2.96
CA PRO A 637 19.69 34.29 2.68
C PRO A 637 18.38 33.73 2.09
N LEU A 638 18.48 32.96 0.98
CA LEU A 638 17.33 32.45 0.26
C LEU A 638 16.49 31.53 1.15
N SER A 639 17.12 30.76 2.03
CA SER A 639 16.47 29.84 2.98
C SER A 639 15.47 30.53 3.92
N LEU A 640 15.63 31.83 4.22
CA LEU A 640 14.69 32.58 5.05
C LEU A 640 13.33 32.82 4.39
N TYR A 641 13.23 32.59 3.09
CA TYR A 641 11.97 32.70 2.34
C TYR A 641 11.18 31.39 2.26
N ASN A 642 11.72 30.26 2.77
CA ASN A 642 11.01 29.00 2.88
C ASN A 642 9.95 29.06 3.98
N SER A 643 8.74 29.46 3.62
CA SER A 643 7.64 29.61 4.56
C SER A 643 6.36 28.92 4.03
N PRO A 644 5.67 28.11 4.83
CA PRO A 644 4.45 27.44 4.42
C PRO A 644 3.20 28.35 4.43
N ARG A 645 3.34 29.65 4.72
CA ARG A 645 2.21 30.59 4.84
C ARG A 645 1.62 30.94 3.48
N SER A 646 0.37 30.56 3.24
CA SER A 646 -0.37 30.86 2.00
C SER A 646 -0.68 32.35 1.81
N GLY A 647 -0.77 33.13 2.89
CA GLY A 647 -1.04 34.58 2.85
C GLY A 647 0.17 35.45 2.51
N GLY A 648 1.27 34.84 2.00
CA GLY A 648 2.51 35.56 1.70
C GLY A 648 3.28 36.04 2.94
N ILE A 649 4.53 36.39 2.73
CA ILE A 649 5.41 36.96 3.78
C ILE A 649 6.06 38.25 3.31
N ILE A 650 6.42 39.11 4.23
CA ILE A 650 7.20 40.33 3.92
C ILE A 650 8.55 39.92 3.37
N ALA A 651 8.86 40.34 2.16
CA ALA A 651 10.15 40.14 1.51
C ALA A 651 11.10 41.32 1.76
N ILE A 652 10.60 42.55 1.75
CA ILE A 652 11.30 43.79 2.04
C ILE A 652 10.31 44.78 2.63
N ASN A 653 10.73 45.59 3.63
CA ASN A 653 9.94 46.73 4.09
C ASN A 653 10.23 47.92 3.20
N LEU A 654 9.23 48.42 2.50
CA LEU A 654 9.31 49.58 1.63
C LEU A 654 9.28 50.87 2.47
N ARG A 655 10.10 51.87 2.12
CA ARG A 655 10.13 53.15 2.77
C ARG A 655 9.17 54.12 2.09
N GLU A 656 8.55 54.98 2.84
CA GLU A 656 7.77 56.11 2.33
C GLU A 656 8.70 57.30 2.04
N ASP A 657 8.34 58.13 1.05
CA ASP A 657 9.01 59.44 0.80
C ASP A 657 8.49 60.52 1.74
N GLU A 658 8.99 61.77 1.50
CA GLU A 658 8.59 62.95 2.26
C GLU A 658 7.09 63.27 2.09
N ASP A 659 6.48 62.84 1.00
CA ASP A 659 5.04 62.98 0.69
C ASP A 659 4.19 61.79 1.17
N GLY A 660 4.78 60.81 1.86
CA GLY A 660 4.09 59.62 2.38
C GLY A 660 3.78 58.56 1.32
N LYS A 661 4.39 58.65 0.12
CA LYS A 661 4.20 57.65 -0.93
C LYS A 661 5.18 56.49 -0.72
N PRO A 662 4.70 55.22 -0.64
CA PRO A 662 5.57 54.06 -0.47
C PRO A 662 6.46 53.86 -1.71
N ASP A 663 7.65 53.29 -1.51
CA ASP A 663 8.51 52.79 -2.56
C ASP A 663 7.89 51.52 -3.15
N GLU A 664 8.33 51.05 -4.32
CA GLU A 664 7.85 49.86 -4.98
C GLU A 664 9.01 48.90 -5.22
N LEU A 665 8.76 47.58 -5.06
CA LEU A 665 9.71 46.54 -5.48
C LEU A 665 9.70 46.42 -7.01
N VAL A 666 10.88 46.42 -7.62
CA VAL A 666 11.01 46.34 -9.09
C VAL A 666 11.69 45.05 -9.53
N SER A 667 12.70 44.57 -8.81
CA SER A 667 13.50 43.46 -9.24
C SER A 667 13.86 42.51 -8.11
N ALA A 668 13.97 41.25 -8.40
CA ALA A 668 14.41 40.16 -7.53
C ALA A 668 15.36 39.26 -8.30
N GLN A 669 16.53 38.93 -7.74
CA GLN A 669 17.52 38.05 -8.35
C GLN A 669 18.12 37.14 -7.27
N ILE A 670 18.40 35.88 -7.65
CA ILE A 670 19.16 34.95 -6.82
C ILE A 670 20.65 35.03 -7.17
N ILE A 671 21.48 34.99 -6.14
CA ILE A 671 22.95 35.08 -6.32
C ILE A 671 23.66 34.07 -5.44
N MET A 672 24.86 33.64 -5.89
CA MET A 672 25.85 33.01 -5.04
C MET A 672 26.60 34.08 -4.23
N ALA A 673 27.40 33.64 -3.27
CA ALA A 673 28.23 34.55 -2.50
C ALA A 673 29.15 35.35 -3.42
N ASP A 674 29.19 36.66 -3.16
CA ASP A 674 30.13 37.66 -3.79
C ASP A 674 30.01 37.80 -5.33
N GLU A 675 28.85 37.48 -5.93
CA GLU A 675 28.59 37.83 -7.33
C GLU A 675 28.39 39.33 -7.53
N ASP A 676 28.65 39.78 -8.76
CA ASP A 676 28.44 41.19 -9.15
C ASP A 676 26.96 41.48 -9.42
N LEU A 677 26.52 42.66 -9.14
CA LEU A 677 25.22 43.21 -9.47
C LEU A 677 25.37 44.43 -10.36
N ILE A 678 24.53 44.52 -11.40
CA ILE A 678 24.42 45.72 -12.24
C ILE A 678 22.99 46.27 -12.15
N LEU A 679 22.87 47.52 -11.68
CA LEU A 679 21.63 48.28 -11.60
C LEU A 679 21.56 49.27 -12.76
N VAL A 680 20.43 49.29 -13.46
CA VAL A 680 20.22 50.21 -14.60
C VAL A 680 19.01 51.12 -14.31
N SER A 681 19.15 52.42 -14.52
CA SER A 681 18.06 53.39 -14.38
C SER A 681 17.34 53.65 -15.72
N ARG A 682 16.14 54.24 -15.66
CA ARG A 682 15.36 54.61 -16.83
C ARG A 682 16.02 55.67 -17.69
N ASP A 683 16.73 56.59 -17.10
CA ASP A 683 17.51 57.62 -17.79
C ASP A 683 18.89 57.12 -18.29
N GLY A 684 19.13 55.80 -18.22
CA GLY A 684 20.28 55.15 -18.82
C GLY A 684 21.60 55.34 -18.05
N GLN A 685 21.55 55.29 -16.74
CA GLN A 685 22.72 55.16 -15.89
C GLN A 685 22.86 53.71 -15.40
N ALA A 686 24.07 53.20 -15.24
CA ALA A 686 24.33 51.88 -14.62
C ALA A 686 25.38 51.95 -13.51
N VAL A 687 25.14 51.20 -12.45
CA VAL A 687 26.07 50.95 -11.35
C VAL A 687 26.36 49.49 -11.23
N ARG A 688 27.64 49.08 -11.36
CA ARG A 688 28.07 47.69 -11.12
C ARG A 688 28.87 47.67 -9.82
N PHE A 689 28.57 46.72 -8.94
CA PHE A 689 29.30 46.48 -7.69
C PHE A 689 29.18 44.99 -7.29
N THR A 690 30.19 44.52 -6.54
CA THR A 690 30.20 43.16 -6.02
C THR A 690 29.38 43.07 -4.72
N ALA A 691 28.53 42.04 -4.58
CA ALA A 691 27.64 41.87 -3.44
C ALA A 691 28.34 41.25 -2.21
N THR A 692 29.61 41.64 -1.94
CA THR A 692 30.35 41.23 -0.74
C THR A 692 29.67 41.78 0.54
N ASP A 693 29.97 41.20 1.68
CA ASP A 693 29.40 41.68 2.95
C ASP A 693 29.86 43.11 3.34
N GLU A 694 31.01 43.57 2.81
CA GLU A 694 31.44 44.96 2.96
C GLU A 694 30.57 45.92 2.16
N GLN A 695 30.19 45.56 0.94
CA GLN A 695 29.37 46.41 0.08
C GLN A 695 27.87 46.19 0.35
N LEU A 696 27.41 44.93 0.45
CA LEU A 696 26.01 44.58 0.66
C LEU A 696 25.93 43.48 1.70
N ARG A 697 25.96 43.81 2.97
CA ARG A 697 25.86 42.84 4.06
C ARG A 697 24.52 42.09 3.99
N SER A 698 24.53 40.81 4.40
CA SER A 698 23.35 40.01 4.56
C SER A 698 22.42 40.61 5.64
N MET A 699 21.11 40.62 5.36
CA MET A 699 20.07 41.23 6.20
C MET A 699 18.86 40.30 6.35
N GLY A 700 18.12 40.49 7.46
CA GLY A 700 16.87 39.76 7.68
C GLY A 700 15.75 40.23 6.75
N ARG A 701 14.71 39.38 6.57
CA ARG A 701 13.57 39.59 5.65
C ARG A 701 12.86 40.94 5.82
N SER A 702 12.60 41.35 7.04
CA SER A 702 11.78 42.52 7.36
C SER A 702 12.62 43.82 7.46
N THR A 703 13.71 43.95 6.70
CA THR A 703 14.51 45.16 6.59
C THR A 703 14.24 45.91 5.29
N SER A 704 14.58 47.21 5.21
CA SER A 704 14.34 48.05 4.03
C SER A 704 15.52 48.12 3.05
N GLY A 705 16.63 47.43 3.35
CA GLY A 705 17.83 47.51 2.50
C GLY A 705 18.65 48.79 2.65
N VAL A 706 19.63 48.91 1.77
CA VAL A 706 20.59 50.01 1.70
C VAL A 706 20.60 50.62 0.30
N ARG A 707 21.11 51.85 0.13
CA ARG A 707 21.16 52.53 -1.18
C ARG A 707 22.13 51.80 -2.12
N GLY A 708 21.62 51.24 -3.21
CA GLY A 708 22.37 50.62 -4.31
C GLY A 708 22.80 51.63 -5.36
N MET A 709 21.89 52.53 -5.75
CA MET A 709 22.12 53.57 -6.78
C MET A 709 21.56 54.92 -6.33
N LYS A 710 22.13 56.03 -6.79
CA LYS A 710 21.61 57.40 -6.70
C LYS A 710 21.06 57.83 -8.03
N PHE A 711 19.99 58.63 -8.00
CA PHE A 711 19.34 59.17 -9.18
C PHE A 711 19.52 60.69 -9.28
N ARG A 712 19.30 61.25 -10.48
CA ARG A 712 19.19 62.66 -10.77
C ARG A 712 17.76 62.97 -11.15
N GLY A 713 17.18 64.01 -10.56
CA GLY A 713 15.80 64.39 -10.83
C GLY A 713 14.83 63.27 -10.49
N ASP A 714 13.87 62.99 -11.37
CA ASP A 714 12.82 61.99 -11.23
C ASP A 714 13.18 60.62 -11.79
N ASP A 715 14.50 60.36 -12.06
CA ASP A 715 14.97 59.06 -12.55
C ASP A 715 14.71 57.93 -11.53
N GLU A 716 14.45 56.73 -12.02
CA GLU A 716 14.09 55.55 -11.21
C GLU A 716 14.83 54.30 -11.68
N LEU A 717 14.90 53.28 -10.84
CA LEU A 717 15.48 51.97 -11.21
C LEU A 717 14.60 51.28 -12.25
N LEU A 718 15.20 50.81 -13.34
CA LEU A 718 14.56 50.03 -14.38
C LEU A 718 14.74 48.55 -14.15
N SER A 719 15.99 48.08 -13.92
CA SER A 719 16.29 46.67 -13.69
C SER A 719 17.54 46.48 -12.83
N MET A 720 17.64 45.31 -12.22
CA MET A 720 18.84 44.79 -11.55
C MET A 720 19.12 43.40 -12.12
N GLU A 721 20.36 43.21 -12.61
CA GLU A 721 20.81 41.99 -13.25
C GLU A 721 22.11 41.49 -12.59
N VAL A 722 22.42 40.19 -12.80
CA VAL A 722 23.65 39.52 -12.34
C VAL A 722 24.55 39.31 -13.54
N PRO A 723 25.59 40.17 -13.72
CA PRO A 723 26.54 40.03 -14.84
C PRO A 723 27.53 38.90 -14.54
N ARG A 724 27.81 38.09 -15.55
CA ARG A 724 28.80 37.03 -15.54
C ARG A 724 29.86 37.24 -16.62
N GLU A 725 31.00 36.59 -16.49
CA GLU A 725 32.06 36.66 -17.47
C GLU A 725 31.58 36.23 -18.86
N GLY A 726 31.91 37.00 -19.90
CA GLY A 726 31.47 36.74 -21.28
C GLY A 726 30.03 37.12 -21.60
N THR A 727 29.35 37.86 -20.70
CA THR A 727 27.99 38.38 -20.95
C THR A 727 27.99 39.82 -21.37
N ASP A 728 26.93 40.25 -22.05
CA ASP A 728 26.72 41.63 -22.50
C ASP A 728 25.48 42.26 -21.85
N LEU A 729 25.49 43.52 -21.55
CA LEU A 729 24.29 44.26 -21.16
C LEU A 729 23.56 44.71 -22.43
N LEU A 730 22.37 44.15 -22.68
CA LEU A 730 21.44 44.53 -23.74
C LEU A 730 20.41 45.51 -23.18
N ILE A 731 20.33 46.70 -23.74
CA ILE A 731 19.31 47.71 -23.44
C ILE A 731 18.41 47.90 -24.64
N VAL A 732 17.09 48.09 -24.38
CA VAL A 732 16.08 48.22 -25.45
C VAL A 732 15.16 49.41 -25.11
N THR A 733 14.82 50.20 -26.18
CA THR A 733 13.90 51.35 -26.05
C THR A 733 12.49 50.97 -26.54
N ASP A 734 11.49 51.75 -26.14
CA ASP A 734 10.08 51.59 -26.52
C ASP A 734 9.85 51.69 -28.04
N SER A 735 10.73 52.40 -28.76
CA SER A 735 10.68 52.56 -30.22
C SER A 735 11.43 51.48 -30.97
N GLY A 736 11.95 50.43 -30.25
CA GLY A 736 12.55 49.26 -30.88
C GLY A 736 14.02 49.35 -31.20
N TYR A 737 14.75 50.30 -30.64
CA TYR A 737 16.20 50.35 -30.75
C TYR A 737 16.84 49.59 -29.59
N ALA A 738 17.90 48.82 -29.92
CA ALA A 738 18.65 48.10 -28.88
C ALA A 738 20.15 48.39 -29.04
N LYS A 739 20.86 48.16 -27.96
CA LYS A 739 22.32 48.26 -27.88
C LYS A 739 22.84 47.18 -26.93
N ARG A 740 23.88 46.48 -27.40
CA ARG A 740 24.59 45.44 -26.62
C ARG A 740 26.00 45.96 -26.28
N THR A 741 26.40 45.84 -25.01
CA THR A 741 27.70 46.34 -24.51
C THR A 741 28.28 45.29 -23.57
N PRO A 742 29.56 44.85 -23.81
CA PRO A 742 30.25 43.94 -22.89
C PRO A 742 30.20 44.41 -21.45
N VAL A 743 29.93 43.50 -20.52
CA VAL A 743 29.81 43.84 -19.10
C VAL A 743 31.11 44.43 -18.54
N GLU A 744 32.26 44.10 -19.11
CA GLU A 744 33.59 44.58 -18.73
C GLU A 744 33.75 46.11 -18.98
N GLU A 745 33.00 46.66 -19.91
CA GLU A 745 32.93 48.10 -20.11
C GLU A 745 32.32 48.88 -18.94
N TYR A 746 31.65 48.19 -18.00
CA TYR A 746 31.07 48.76 -16.80
C TYR A 746 31.99 48.53 -15.62
N PRO A 747 32.75 49.54 -15.13
CA PRO A 747 33.69 49.38 -14.04
C PRO A 747 32.98 49.07 -12.75
N THR A 748 33.47 48.08 -12.01
CA THR A 748 33.03 47.77 -10.66
C THR A 748 33.33 48.94 -9.73
N LYS A 749 32.32 49.48 -9.04
CA LYS A 749 32.40 50.66 -8.15
C LYS A 749 31.70 50.34 -6.85
N SER A 750 31.85 51.26 -5.88
CA SER A 750 31.04 51.19 -4.67
C SER A 750 29.56 51.47 -4.98
N ARG A 751 28.65 50.76 -4.28
CA ARG A 751 27.22 51.03 -4.36
C ARG A 751 26.86 52.45 -3.95
N GLY A 752 25.65 52.90 -4.30
CA GLY A 752 25.13 54.21 -3.92
C GLY A 752 25.77 55.41 -4.66
N THR A 753 26.33 55.17 -5.85
CA THR A 753 26.84 56.18 -6.77
C THR A 753 25.83 56.51 -7.88
N LEU A 754 26.08 57.54 -8.68
CA LEU A 754 25.28 57.88 -9.87
C LEU A 754 25.55 56.96 -11.08
N GLY A 755 26.60 56.12 -11.00
CA GLY A 755 26.94 55.20 -12.06
C GLY A 755 27.59 55.82 -13.30
N VAL A 756 27.50 55.09 -14.40
CA VAL A 756 28.04 55.48 -15.74
C VAL A 756 26.93 55.34 -16.77
N ARG A 757 26.99 56.07 -17.87
CA ARG A 757 25.99 56.00 -18.92
C ARG A 757 26.03 54.65 -19.66
N VAL A 758 24.88 54.07 -19.94
CA VAL A 758 24.72 52.82 -20.71
C VAL A 758 24.70 53.08 -22.21
N GLY A 759 24.29 54.25 -22.64
CA GLY A 759 24.22 54.64 -24.03
C GLY A 759 23.99 56.13 -24.23
N LYS A 760 24.05 56.58 -25.50
CA LYS A 760 23.60 57.92 -25.89
C LYS A 760 22.12 57.80 -26.26
N LEU A 761 21.23 58.02 -25.27
CA LEU A 761 19.80 58.12 -25.45
C LEU A 761 19.45 59.46 -26.09
N VAL A 762 18.59 59.44 -27.12
CA VAL A 762 18.05 60.62 -27.78
C VAL A 762 16.53 60.46 -27.87
N ASP A 763 15.76 61.49 -27.69
CA ASP A 763 14.30 61.50 -27.61
C ASP A 763 13.62 60.85 -28.82
N GLU A 764 14.22 60.99 -30.00
CA GLU A 764 13.74 60.40 -31.25
C GLU A 764 13.76 58.87 -31.27
N ARG A 765 14.51 58.21 -30.39
CA ARG A 765 14.62 56.75 -30.26
C ARG A 765 13.89 56.16 -29.09
N GLY A 766 13.15 56.96 -28.36
CA GLY A 766 12.32 56.57 -27.23
C GLY A 766 13.09 56.35 -25.93
N GLY A 767 12.37 56.10 -24.84
CA GLY A 767 12.90 55.82 -23.50
C GLY A 767 13.26 54.37 -23.32
N LEU A 768 14.12 54.07 -22.33
CA LEU A 768 14.46 52.67 -21.99
C LEU A 768 13.26 51.97 -21.36
N VAL A 769 12.98 50.74 -21.90
CA VAL A 769 11.91 49.85 -21.41
C VAL A 769 12.43 48.55 -20.85
N GLY A 770 13.70 48.22 -21.13
CA GLY A 770 14.31 47.00 -20.59
C GLY A 770 15.82 47.01 -20.67
N ALA A 771 16.45 46.38 -19.69
CA ALA A 771 17.87 46.10 -19.67
C ALA A 771 18.07 44.67 -19.12
N LEU A 772 18.76 43.83 -19.91
CA LEU A 772 19.02 42.43 -19.58
C LEU A 772 20.50 42.12 -19.78
N VAL A 773 21.06 41.30 -18.92
CA VAL A 773 22.35 40.66 -19.17
C VAL A 773 22.14 39.42 -20.00
N VAL A 774 22.75 39.34 -21.21
CA VAL A 774 22.56 38.25 -22.17
C VAL A 774 23.88 37.65 -22.59
N ARG A 775 23.88 36.36 -22.97
CA ARG A 775 24.98 35.73 -23.70
C ARG A 775 24.91 36.15 -25.18
N PRO A 776 26.04 36.13 -25.90
CA PRO A 776 26.07 36.58 -27.28
C PRO A 776 25.11 35.82 -28.25
N ASP A 777 24.81 34.59 -27.97
CA ASP A 777 24.01 33.63 -28.76
C ASP A 777 22.59 33.45 -28.24
N GLU A 778 22.22 34.14 -27.18
CA GLU A 778 20.94 33.99 -26.48
C GLU A 778 19.78 34.69 -27.24
N ASP A 779 18.61 34.05 -27.26
CA ASP A 779 17.40 34.64 -27.81
C ASP A 779 16.66 35.48 -26.76
N VAL A 780 16.15 36.61 -27.23
CA VAL A 780 15.40 37.57 -26.42
C VAL A 780 13.98 37.68 -26.99
N MET A 781 12.99 37.58 -26.12
CA MET A 781 11.60 37.85 -26.46
C MET A 781 11.26 39.31 -26.21
N VAL A 782 10.80 39.98 -27.25
CA VAL A 782 10.32 41.37 -27.23
C VAL A 782 8.81 41.38 -27.20
N ILE A 783 8.24 42.11 -26.24
CA ILE A 783 6.80 42.21 -26.00
C ILE A 783 6.32 43.57 -26.41
N THR A 784 5.30 43.64 -27.28
CA THR A 784 4.71 44.90 -27.74
C THR A 784 3.40 45.22 -27.02
N SER A 785 2.98 46.47 -27.03
CA SER A 785 1.72 46.97 -26.44
C SER A 785 0.47 46.29 -27.07
N SER A 786 0.58 45.79 -28.31
CA SER A 786 -0.49 45.00 -28.93
C SER A 786 -0.51 43.51 -28.52
N GLY A 787 0.39 43.09 -27.63
CA GLY A 787 0.51 41.70 -27.14
C GLY A 787 1.21 40.77 -28.13
N LYS A 788 1.95 41.28 -29.09
CA LYS A 788 2.78 40.47 -29.97
C LYS A 788 4.08 40.10 -29.25
N LEU A 789 4.49 38.83 -29.38
CA LEU A 789 5.77 38.30 -28.95
C LEU A 789 6.68 38.16 -30.18
N VAL A 790 7.83 38.78 -30.16
CA VAL A 790 8.83 38.72 -31.25
C VAL A 790 10.11 38.15 -30.69
N GLN A 791 10.56 37.03 -31.21
CA GLN A 791 11.85 36.44 -30.82
C GLN A 791 12.95 37.04 -31.66
N VAL A 792 14.00 37.53 -31.03
CA VAL A 792 15.16 38.14 -31.67
C VAL A 792 16.43 37.62 -31.02
N ASN A 793 17.44 37.24 -31.80
CA ASN A 793 18.69 36.77 -31.27
C ASN A 793 19.59 37.93 -30.84
N ALA A 794 20.25 37.81 -29.68
CA ALA A 794 21.15 38.88 -29.17
C ALA A 794 22.34 39.13 -30.14
N SER A 795 22.77 38.12 -30.91
CA SER A 795 23.83 38.28 -31.93
C SER A 795 23.50 39.25 -33.06
N ASP A 796 22.23 39.54 -33.31
CA ASP A 796 21.77 40.49 -34.30
C ASP A 796 22.17 41.93 -33.94
N VAL A 797 22.48 42.17 -32.63
CA VAL A 797 23.02 43.47 -32.15
C VAL A 797 24.51 43.33 -31.91
N ARG A 798 25.32 44.01 -32.72
CA ARG A 798 26.78 44.01 -32.54
C ARG A 798 27.19 44.65 -31.21
N PRO A 799 28.14 44.06 -30.45
CA PRO A 799 28.65 44.67 -29.23
C PRO A 799 29.33 45.99 -29.55
N THR A 800 29.04 47.01 -28.73
CA THR A 800 29.55 48.36 -28.95
C THR A 800 29.92 49.01 -27.59
N ALA A 801 30.87 49.92 -27.63
CA ALA A 801 31.27 50.69 -26.42
C ALA A 801 30.12 51.53 -25.84
N ARG A 802 30.16 51.80 -24.53
CA ARG A 802 29.09 52.45 -23.75
C ARG A 802 28.49 53.70 -24.40
N ASN A 803 29.33 54.64 -24.91
CA ASN A 803 28.89 55.95 -25.41
C ASN A 803 28.35 55.95 -26.88
N THR A 804 27.82 54.85 -27.35
CA THR A 804 27.28 54.73 -28.69
C THR A 804 25.74 54.75 -28.69
N MET A 805 25.13 54.96 -29.85
CA MET A 805 23.70 54.84 -30.10
C MET A 805 23.34 53.37 -30.42
N GLY A 806 22.15 52.93 -30.10
CA GLY A 806 21.61 51.63 -30.45
C GLY A 806 21.29 51.48 -31.95
N VAL A 807 20.99 50.26 -32.36
CA VAL A 807 20.55 49.88 -33.73
C VAL A 807 19.06 49.41 -33.67
N ILE A 808 18.39 49.36 -34.78
CA ILE A 808 17.02 48.81 -34.82
C ILE A 808 17.10 47.31 -34.55
N PHE A 809 16.39 46.88 -33.49
CA PHE A 809 16.35 45.48 -32.98
C PHE A 809 15.01 44.80 -33.29
N ALA A 810 13.90 45.53 -33.02
CA ALA A 810 12.58 45.10 -33.38
C ALA A 810 11.81 46.31 -33.94
N ARG A 811 10.96 46.09 -34.92
CA ARG A 811 10.10 47.17 -35.50
C ARG A 811 8.69 46.94 -35.01
N PRO A 812 8.19 47.74 -34.00
CA PRO A 812 6.78 47.71 -33.67
C PRO A 812 5.94 48.20 -34.85
N ASP A 813 4.71 47.73 -34.98
CA ASP A 813 3.77 48.23 -35.99
C ASP A 813 3.43 49.72 -35.70
N GLU A 814 2.82 50.40 -36.68
CA GLU A 814 2.44 51.79 -36.56
C GLU A 814 1.45 51.99 -35.41
N GLY A 815 1.82 52.81 -34.42
CA GLY A 815 1.05 53.00 -33.21
C GLY A 815 1.30 51.98 -32.08
N ASP A 816 2.15 50.96 -32.29
CA ASP A 816 2.56 50.00 -31.27
C ASP A 816 3.90 50.41 -30.65
N ARG A 817 4.20 49.95 -29.42
CA ARG A 817 5.46 50.22 -28.69
C ARG A 817 5.96 48.93 -28.05
N ILE A 818 7.26 48.81 -27.83
CA ILE A 818 7.83 47.78 -26.98
C ILE A 818 7.58 48.20 -25.53
N ILE A 819 7.11 47.25 -24.76
CA ILE A 819 6.76 47.45 -23.35
C ILE A 819 7.60 46.64 -22.38
N ALA A 820 8.16 45.51 -22.83
CA ALA A 820 9.02 44.64 -22.03
C ALA A 820 9.91 43.75 -22.91
N ILE A 821 10.99 43.28 -22.31
CA ILE A 821 11.86 42.25 -22.88
C ILE A 821 12.13 41.19 -21.84
N THR A 822 12.27 39.92 -22.29
CA THR A 822 12.62 38.82 -21.42
C THR A 822 13.52 37.83 -22.17
N ARG A 823 14.29 37.03 -21.46
CA ARG A 823 15.11 35.96 -22.05
C ARG A 823 14.21 34.85 -22.60
N ASN A 824 14.63 34.24 -23.71
CA ASN A 824 14.07 32.99 -24.16
C ASN A 824 14.91 31.82 -23.60
N PRO A 825 14.38 30.98 -22.75
CA PRO A 825 15.15 29.92 -22.08
C PRO A 825 15.50 28.74 -22.99
N GLU A 826 15.00 28.66 -24.22
CA GLU A 826 15.31 27.58 -25.16
C GLU A 826 16.72 27.67 -25.81
N SER A 827 17.48 28.73 -25.57
CA SER A 827 18.83 28.92 -26.11
C SER A 827 19.88 28.79 -25.02
N GLY A 828 20.26 27.58 -24.68
CA GLY A 828 21.47 27.39 -23.87
C GLY A 828 21.32 26.38 -22.73
N ASP A 829 21.38 25.12 -23.03
CA ASP A 829 22.00 24.06 -22.27
C ASP A 829 22.01 22.76 -23.11
N ASP A 830 22.66 22.80 -24.28
CA ASP A 830 23.28 21.63 -24.87
C ASP A 830 24.73 21.54 -24.30
N GLU A 831 24.86 21.28 -23.02
CA GLU A 831 26.08 20.68 -22.47
C GLU A 831 26.14 19.24 -22.96
N GLU A 832 27.09 19.00 -23.82
CA GLU A 832 27.54 17.73 -24.36
C GLU A 832 27.55 16.67 -23.26
N SER A 833 26.62 15.73 -23.33
CA SER A 833 26.81 14.42 -22.69
C SER A 833 27.89 13.70 -23.51
N GLU A 834 29.14 13.78 -23.10
CA GLU A 834 30.20 12.86 -23.54
C GLU A 834 29.73 11.42 -23.24
N THR A 835 29.34 10.73 -24.28
CA THR A 835 29.26 9.29 -24.31
C THR A 835 30.69 8.75 -24.33
N PRO A 836 31.06 7.83 -23.42
CA PRO A 836 32.33 7.14 -23.53
C PRO A 836 32.32 6.26 -24.78
N GLU A 837 33.23 6.56 -25.71
CA GLU A 837 33.57 5.68 -26.84
C GLU A 837 33.97 4.30 -26.30
N ALA A 838 33.20 3.27 -26.68
CA ALA A 838 33.61 1.89 -26.52
C ALA A 838 34.63 1.55 -27.61
N ASP A 839 35.85 1.27 -27.18
CA ASP A 839 36.94 0.69 -27.92
C ASP A 839 36.49 -0.55 -28.70
N SER A 840 36.61 -0.51 -30.01
CA SER A 840 36.50 -1.68 -30.89
C SER A 840 37.89 -2.03 -31.42
N PRO A 841 38.33 -3.27 -31.23
CA PRO A 841 39.57 -3.71 -31.91
C PRO A 841 39.26 -4.10 -33.38
N SER A 842 40.07 -3.55 -34.23
CA SER A 842 40.23 -3.87 -35.63
C SER A 842 40.85 -5.26 -35.85
N GLY A 843 40.49 -5.93 -36.95
CA GLY A 843 41.18 -7.13 -37.45
C GLY A 843 40.42 -7.81 -38.58
N GLU A 844 40.71 -7.41 -39.76
CA GLU A 844 40.93 -8.11 -41.04
C GLU A 844 40.52 -9.59 -41.15
N ASP A 845 39.71 -10.00 -42.13
CA ASP A 845 40.09 -10.63 -43.44
C ASP A 845 38.84 -11.27 -44.07
N THR A 846 38.57 -10.89 -45.34
CA THR A 846 37.80 -11.64 -46.35
C THR A 846 38.72 -12.70 -47.02
N PRO A 847 38.21 -13.82 -47.62
CA PRO A 847 37.53 -13.72 -48.91
C PRO A 847 36.47 -14.80 -49.24
N SER A 848 35.59 -14.37 -50.15
CA SER A 848 34.99 -15.01 -51.36
C SER A 848 34.71 -16.51 -51.46
N GLY A 849 33.51 -16.81 -52.04
CA GLY A 849 33.16 -18.04 -52.75
C GLY A 849 31.67 -18.31 -52.77
N GLU A 850 30.98 -17.84 -53.79
CA GLU A 850 30.11 -18.50 -54.80
C GLU A 850 29.58 -19.90 -54.40
N ASP A 851 28.24 -20.11 -54.40
CA ASP A 851 27.46 -20.75 -55.44
C ASP A 851 26.06 -21.16 -54.93
N SER A 852 25.09 -20.73 -55.63
CA SER A 852 23.77 -21.39 -55.77
C SER A 852 23.90 -22.52 -56.78
N PRO A 853 23.02 -23.51 -56.99
CA PRO A 853 21.54 -23.38 -57.04
C PRO A 853 20.70 -24.63 -56.71
N THR A 854 19.38 -24.38 -56.76
CA THR A 854 18.29 -25.21 -57.35
C THR A 854 17.72 -26.40 -56.60
N GLU A 855 16.38 -26.29 -56.54
CA GLU A 855 15.30 -27.22 -56.89
C GLU A 855 14.86 -28.39 -56.01
N GLY A 856 13.55 -28.39 -55.87
CA GLY A 856 12.68 -29.56 -56.06
C GLY A 856 12.00 -29.98 -54.80
N GLY A 857 10.75 -29.79 -54.60
CA GLY A 857 9.68 -30.47 -55.23
C GLY A 857 8.79 -31.15 -54.24
N ALA A 858 7.54 -30.78 -54.25
CA ALA A 858 6.33 -31.60 -54.10
C ALA A 858 6.27 -32.63 -52.92
N GLY A 859 5.25 -32.58 -52.09
CA GLY A 859 3.96 -33.09 -52.42
C GLY A 859 3.30 -33.77 -51.23
N VAL A 860 2.09 -33.40 -50.98
CA VAL A 860 0.91 -34.28 -50.79
C VAL A 860 0.69 -35.02 -49.47
N ASN A 861 -0.28 -34.47 -48.76
CA ASN A 861 -1.57 -35.11 -48.39
C ASN A 861 -1.67 -36.16 -47.28
N THR A 862 -2.66 -35.88 -46.46
CA THR A 862 -3.81 -36.66 -46.05
C THR A 862 -3.73 -37.41 -44.70
N THR A 863 -4.65 -36.95 -43.87
CA THR A 863 -5.78 -37.62 -43.19
C THR A 863 -5.56 -38.45 -41.90
N GLU A 864 -6.39 -38.02 -40.98
CA GLU A 864 -7.26 -38.84 -40.07
C GLU A 864 -6.60 -39.85 -39.12
N LYS A 865 -6.67 -39.60 -37.86
CA LYS A 865 -7.72 -40.05 -36.98
C LYS A 865 -7.65 -39.38 -35.59
#